data_25e69063b60b6ab975384f7a655318ce
#
_entry.id   25e69063b60b6ab975384f7a655318ce
#
_cell.length_a   1.000
_cell.length_b   1.000
_cell.length_c   1.000
_cell.angle_alpha   90.00
_cell.angle_beta   90.00
_cell.angle_gamma   90.00
#
_symmetry.space_group_name_H-M   'P 1'
#
loop_
_entity.id
_entity.type
_entity.pdbx_description
1 polymer ?
#
loop_
_entity_poly.entity_id
_entity_poly.type
_entity_poly.pdbx_seq_one_letter_code
_entity_poly.pdbx_strand_id
1 'polypeptide(L)'
;MTTHAGRTLAAVFGTATSLYVLATALACAPAFAQTSPAPVLQPTPAAPPQDSAATPQAPSPADIVVTGTRITSSGFNAPTPTTVIGEDQILKNAQPNIFNAIAQLPSLQGSTGASTGTFSTSSGTQGLSSFSLRGLGPIRTLTLLDGQRVVGANVTGVPDISMFPQLLVKRVDVVTGGASASYGSDAVGGVVNFITDTRFTGFKGNIQGGITNYGDDQQALVQAAFGKALLGDRLHLIVSAEYDHEDGVGPGDFGTDLAKGRDWYRATTLVNTGQANNGLPQFNYRDYAQPYQYARFGLINNGPLQGIAFDQNGAPFNFNYGSNGRPTGTGGVTGCFPGNSFCVGGDLSGAPGSGASLKSALERLNGFTRVGFDFADNNEAYVTVNLAQVKTSNQPSPGYNRPNLTVQCANPYLPQLIRDRCATAGITQFGFGTSNGNFPDPLVQTDRRQYRFVGGLKGRFDVGGTAWNYDGYYEHGITLAHIDVDNTVLQNRYVAAANAITLNGAIVCADAAARAAGCQPINIFGGAQPSSAALAYVTPANGPLQRTKLTQDVASLNFSGEPLSLWAGPLAVAFGGEYRREFYRVHGDPYGAGVTPLSPNSADYPADPLLNSTLGSNWAAGNYKNGGGKYEVYEGFLELNLPLFGSDAVGRANLNGAGRVTHYSTSGTIWAWKVGGTWETPFDGIRLRAVTSRDVRAPNLSELFAAPTVTTLPNFTNPFPPGGGVQAFQNTIGNPNLKPEIARNTEAGIVLSHPSWLPGLGLSFDYYSIKLDGVISTLSADQIVRFCFEGNQAFCGGFVLNSPTQGGNFINVQPFNLASWKTSGFDIEASYQWKQPLGLPGNFTIRALGTNVREFLVKAGIEGVATVDQAGANNGATPDWKWLATQSYDNEVFSLTLQERWFSDGNFGNQYVVCTTACPISTANHPTIDYNTMKGAFYFDLGGSVNLSKQVSLFFKVDNMFDHDPEPAPQTNTGLDVNPALYDTLGRFYRLGMRARF
;
A
#
# COMPACT_ATOMS: atom_id res chain seq x y z
N MET A 1 26.48 2.63 23.85
CA MET A 1 26.51 3.77 22.93
C MET A 1 27.86 3.91 22.19
N THR A 2 28.56 2.86 21.81
CA THR A 2 29.85 2.97 21.06
C THR A 2 30.14 1.81 20.12
N THR A 3 29.14 1.02 19.69
CA THR A 3 29.36 -0.14 18.81
C THR A 3 28.54 -0.16 17.52
N HIS A 4 27.65 0.80 17.31
CA HIS A 4 26.84 0.88 16.07
C HIS A 4 27.46 1.78 14.97
N ALA A 5 28.26 2.77 15.31
CA ALA A 5 28.90 3.67 14.34
C ALA A 5 30.01 2.98 13.49
N GLY A 6 30.56 1.86 13.94
CA GLY A 6 31.64 1.13 13.24
C GLY A 6 31.16 0.17 12.15
N ARG A 7 29.89 -0.27 12.18
CA ARG A 7 29.37 -1.20 11.15
C ARG A 7 28.76 -0.51 9.95
N THR A 8 28.24 0.70 10.13
CA THR A 8 27.65 1.51 9.03
C THR A 8 28.72 1.98 8.05
N LEU A 9 29.95 2.30 8.51
CA LEU A 9 31.04 2.69 7.61
C LEU A 9 31.58 1.52 6.76
N ALA A 10 31.55 0.30 7.27
CA ALA A 10 32.02 -0.87 6.50
C ALA A 10 31.03 -1.31 5.40
N ALA A 11 29.73 -1.07 5.58
CA ALA A 11 28.71 -1.37 4.57
C ALA A 11 28.74 -0.36 3.41
N VAL A 12 29.10 0.90 3.68
CA VAL A 12 29.23 1.94 2.65
C VAL A 12 30.46 1.69 1.76
N PHE A 13 31.53 1.12 2.29
CA PHE A 13 32.73 0.76 1.50
C PHE A 13 32.60 -0.54 0.70
N GLY A 14 31.68 -1.45 1.09
CA GLY A 14 31.41 -2.69 0.36
C GLY A 14 30.62 -2.49 -0.94
N THR A 15 29.80 -1.44 -1.02
CA THR A 15 29.03 -1.09 -2.22
C THR A 15 29.76 -0.14 -3.17
N ALA A 16 30.82 0.53 -2.72
CA ALA A 16 31.62 1.44 -3.53
C ALA A 16 32.42 0.74 -4.64
N THR A 17 32.71 -0.56 -4.52
CA THR A 17 33.39 -1.32 -5.57
C THR A 17 32.55 -1.56 -6.82
N SER A 18 31.22 -1.59 -6.70
CA SER A 18 30.33 -1.70 -7.86
C SER A 18 30.12 -0.37 -8.58
N LEU A 19 30.25 0.76 -7.86
CA LEU A 19 30.18 2.11 -8.47
C LEU A 19 31.50 2.50 -9.19
N TYR A 20 32.65 1.96 -8.76
CA TYR A 20 33.93 2.23 -9.42
C TYR A 20 34.02 1.63 -10.85
N VAL A 21 33.33 0.52 -11.10
CA VAL A 21 33.26 -0.08 -12.46
C VAL A 21 32.39 0.75 -13.40
N LEU A 22 31.37 1.47 -12.88
CA LEU A 22 30.56 2.36 -13.72
C LEU A 22 31.23 3.73 -13.96
N ALA A 23 31.99 4.23 -13.00
CA ALA A 23 32.70 5.51 -13.12
C ALA A 23 33.94 5.42 -14.02
N THR A 24 34.61 4.26 -14.09
CA THR A 24 35.75 4.05 -15.00
C THR A 24 35.36 3.81 -16.46
N ALA A 25 34.09 3.41 -16.72
CA ALA A 25 33.60 3.30 -18.10
C ALA A 25 33.26 4.66 -18.76
N LEU A 26 33.10 5.71 -17.94
CA LEU A 26 32.79 7.08 -18.41
C LEU A 26 34.06 7.97 -18.60
N ALA A 27 35.24 7.51 -18.20
CA ALA A 27 36.48 8.32 -18.22
C ALA A 27 37.39 8.08 -19.44
N CYS A 28 37.03 7.25 -20.39
CA CYS A 28 37.83 6.99 -21.60
C CYS A 28 37.16 7.54 -22.85
N ALA A 29 37.23 8.86 -23.04
CA ALA A 29 37.12 9.50 -24.35
C ALA A 29 38.41 10.31 -24.61
N PRO A 30 39.21 10.01 -25.65
CA PRO A 30 40.41 10.76 -25.90
C PRO A 30 40.09 12.12 -26.52
N ALA A 31 40.63 13.16 -25.90
CA ALA A 31 40.66 14.49 -26.49
C ALA A 31 41.68 14.52 -27.65
N PHE A 32 41.19 14.77 -28.84
CA PHE A 32 42.05 15.23 -29.93
C PHE A 32 41.83 16.70 -30.17
N ALA A 33 42.78 17.52 -29.74
CA ALA A 33 42.94 18.88 -30.20
C ALA A 33 43.86 18.88 -31.42
N GLN A 34 43.37 19.35 -32.52
CA GLN A 34 44.24 19.79 -33.64
C GLN A 34 43.89 21.23 -33.98
N THR A 35 44.89 22.07 -33.83
CA THR A 35 44.96 23.44 -34.29
C THR A 35 45.30 23.45 -35.78
N SER A 36 44.60 24.27 -36.56
CA SER A 36 45.09 24.77 -37.85
C SER A 36 44.44 26.10 -38.20
N PRO A 37 45.14 26.95 -38.96
CA PRO A 37 45.07 28.40 -38.87
C PRO A 37 44.00 29.05 -39.75
N ALA A 38 43.67 30.31 -39.40
CA ALA A 38 42.69 31.15 -40.08
C ALA A 38 43.09 31.55 -41.48
N PRO A 39 42.15 31.73 -42.41
CA PRO A 39 42.29 32.59 -43.58
C PRO A 39 41.41 33.84 -43.52
N VAL A 40 41.95 34.79 -44.16
CA VAL A 40 41.64 36.27 -44.33
C VAL A 40 40.22 36.48 -44.91
N LEU A 41 39.55 37.51 -44.40
CA LEU A 41 38.28 38.07 -44.84
C LEU A 41 38.29 38.64 -46.28
N GLN A 42 37.22 38.32 -47.02
CA GLN A 42 36.69 39.19 -48.12
C GLN A 42 35.18 39.39 -47.91
N PRO A 43 34.63 40.56 -48.24
CA PRO A 43 33.25 40.88 -47.96
C PRO A 43 32.30 40.40 -49.06
N THR A 44 31.17 39.80 -48.72
CA THR A 44 30.10 39.46 -49.64
C THR A 44 28.74 40.02 -49.14
N PRO A 45 27.78 40.24 -50.01
CA PRO A 45 26.68 41.18 -49.82
C PRO A 45 25.55 40.66 -48.95
N ALA A 46 24.78 41.60 -48.39
CA ALA A 46 23.66 41.34 -47.48
C ALA A 46 22.57 40.41 -48.04
N ALA A 47 22.23 39.37 -47.29
CA ALA A 47 21.08 38.51 -47.46
C ALA A 47 19.87 39.06 -46.67
N PRO A 48 18.64 38.79 -47.12
CA PRO A 48 17.40 39.30 -46.49
C PRO A 48 17.20 38.73 -45.07
N PRO A 49 16.37 39.38 -44.24
CA PRO A 49 16.22 38.99 -42.86
C PRO A 49 15.60 37.61 -42.76
N GLN A 50 16.35 36.71 -42.09
CA GLN A 50 15.81 35.43 -41.67
C GLN A 50 14.89 35.62 -40.45
N ASP A 51 13.74 35.00 -40.56
CA ASP A 51 12.80 34.86 -39.46
C ASP A 51 13.46 34.35 -38.19
N SER A 52 13.17 35.02 -37.10
CA SER A 52 13.57 34.65 -35.76
C SER A 52 13.18 33.19 -35.46
N ALA A 53 14.17 32.33 -35.20
CA ALA A 53 13.94 31.01 -34.71
C ALA A 53 13.02 31.08 -33.46
N ALA A 54 11.85 30.53 -33.58
CA ALA A 54 10.89 30.41 -32.47
C ALA A 54 11.54 29.59 -31.36
N THR A 55 11.65 30.20 -30.21
CA THR A 55 11.96 29.50 -28.96
C THR A 55 10.99 28.32 -28.82
N PRO A 56 11.43 27.11 -28.47
CA PRO A 56 10.50 26.00 -28.26
C PRO A 56 9.47 26.40 -27.19
N GLN A 57 8.27 26.66 -27.63
CA GLN A 57 7.14 26.94 -26.74
C GLN A 57 6.80 25.62 -26.01
N ALA A 58 6.76 25.65 -24.71
CA ALA A 58 6.27 24.52 -23.93
C ALA A 58 4.89 24.09 -24.50
N PRO A 59 4.64 22.79 -24.72
CA PRO A 59 3.42 22.33 -25.32
C PRO A 59 2.21 22.86 -24.54
N SER A 60 1.27 23.45 -25.27
CA SER A 60 -0.01 23.88 -24.70
C SER A 60 -0.72 22.67 -24.10
N PRO A 61 -1.48 22.81 -23.00
CA PRO A 61 -2.30 21.73 -22.46
C PRO A 61 -3.24 21.06 -23.47
N ALA A 62 -3.52 21.69 -24.59
CA ALA A 62 -4.33 21.17 -25.68
C ALA A 62 -3.70 20.03 -26.49
N ASP A 63 -2.35 19.85 -26.43
CA ASP A 63 -1.63 18.88 -27.26
C ASP A 63 -1.25 17.59 -26.50
N ILE A 64 -1.68 17.42 -25.27
CA ILE A 64 -1.35 16.25 -24.46
C ILE A 64 -2.33 15.12 -24.75
N VAL A 65 -1.86 14.08 -25.44
CA VAL A 65 -2.61 12.83 -25.65
C VAL A 65 -2.66 12.05 -24.33
N VAL A 66 -3.85 11.74 -23.84
CA VAL A 66 -4.04 11.11 -22.51
C VAL A 66 -4.62 9.72 -22.61
N THR A 67 -4.40 8.98 -21.52
CA THR A 67 -4.99 7.66 -21.23
C THR A 67 -6.52 7.76 -21.06
N GLY A 68 -7.24 6.67 -21.30
CA GLY A 68 -8.71 6.58 -21.11
C GLY A 68 -9.45 6.08 -22.36
N THR A 69 -8.76 6.06 -23.49
CA THR A 69 -9.22 5.53 -24.78
C THR A 69 -8.01 5.00 -25.56
N ARG A 70 -8.25 4.08 -26.47
CA ARG A 70 -7.23 3.62 -27.46
C ARG A 70 -7.19 4.53 -28.69
N ILE A 71 -8.12 5.47 -28.77
CA ILE A 71 -8.14 6.52 -29.79
C ILE A 71 -7.47 7.76 -29.21
N THR A 72 -6.56 8.37 -29.95
CA THR A 72 -5.80 9.56 -29.53
C THR A 72 -6.75 10.72 -29.16
N SER A 73 -6.66 11.22 -27.93
CA SER A 73 -7.44 12.38 -27.45
C SER A 73 -6.65 13.16 -26.40
N SER A 74 -6.96 14.42 -26.18
CA SER A 74 -6.40 15.24 -25.09
C SER A 74 -7.23 15.13 -23.81
N GLY A 75 -6.64 15.39 -22.63
CA GLY A 75 -7.25 15.13 -21.31
C GLY A 75 -8.60 15.76 -21.08
N PHE A 76 -8.73 17.05 -21.42
CA PHE A 76 -10.04 17.72 -21.34
C PHE A 76 -10.99 17.32 -22.47
N ASN A 77 -10.51 16.65 -23.51
CA ASN A 77 -11.29 16.24 -24.68
C ASN A 77 -11.84 14.82 -24.56
N ALA A 78 -11.37 14.03 -23.62
CA ALA A 78 -11.85 12.68 -23.38
C ALA A 78 -13.26 12.69 -22.72
N PRO A 79 -14.16 11.75 -23.07
CA PRO A 79 -15.45 11.60 -22.41
C PRO A 79 -15.29 11.16 -20.94
N THR A 80 -14.24 10.43 -20.60
CA THR A 80 -13.92 10.02 -19.22
C THR A 80 -13.01 11.06 -18.56
N PRO A 81 -13.31 11.55 -17.36
CA PRO A 81 -12.46 12.50 -16.63
C PRO A 81 -11.04 11.98 -16.46
N THR A 82 -10.05 12.81 -16.75
CA THR A 82 -8.64 12.47 -16.68
C THR A 82 -7.84 13.62 -16.10
N THR A 83 -7.18 13.38 -14.96
CA THR A 83 -6.25 14.31 -14.33
C THR A 83 -4.82 13.98 -14.78
N VAL A 84 -4.11 14.97 -15.31
CA VAL A 84 -2.73 14.83 -15.79
C VAL A 84 -1.79 15.53 -14.82
N ILE A 85 -0.76 14.79 -14.35
CA ILE A 85 0.33 15.30 -13.52
C ILE A 85 1.61 15.29 -14.35
N GLY A 86 2.11 16.47 -14.73
CA GLY A 86 3.31 16.62 -15.54
C GLY A 86 4.62 16.48 -14.74
N GLU A 87 5.74 16.31 -15.46
CA GLU A 87 7.11 16.22 -14.89
C GLU A 87 7.39 17.37 -13.91
N ASP A 88 7.05 18.62 -14.25
CA ASP A 88 7.30 19.78 -13.38
C ASP A 88 6.58 19.69 -12.05
N GLN A 89 5.36 19.20 -12.01
CA GLN A 89 4.61 19.02 -10.76
C GLN A 89 5.21 17.91 -9.89
N ILE A 90 5.66 16.80 -10.53
CA ILE A 90 6.36 15.71 -9.85
C ILE A 90 7.66 16.23 -9.23
N LEU A 91 8.44 16.98 -10.00
CA LEU A 91 9.70 17.55 -9.53
C LEU A 91 9.49 18.57 -8.40
N LYS A 92 8.49 19.44 -8.47
CA LYS A 92 8.17 20.43 -7.40
C LYS A 92 7.76 19.75 -6.10
N ASN A 93 7.14 18.57 -6.17
CA ASN A 93 6.76 17.81 -4.98
C ASN A 93 7.98 17.19 -4.26
N ALA A 94 9.10 16.94 -4.97
CA ALA A 94 10.37 16.48 -4.43
C ALA A 94 10.28 15.25 -3.51
N GLN A 95 9.32 14.35 -3.74
CA GLN A 95 9.21 13.09 -3.01
C GLN A 95 10.24 12.08 -3.52
N PRO A 96 10.92 11.32 -2.65
CA PRO A 96 11.88 10.29 -3.07
C PRO A 96 11.20 9.15 -3.83
N ASN A 97 9.95 8.87 -3.52
CA ASN A 97 9.11 7.92 -4.22
C ASN A 97 7.95 8.64 -4.91
N ILE A 98 7.83 8.50 -6.23
CA ILE A 98 6.76 9.12 -7.05
C ILE A 98 5.36 8.75 -6.54
N PHE A 99 5.21 7.57 -5.92
CA PHE A 99 3.97 7.16 -5.27
C PHE A 99 3.48 8.23 -4.29
N ASN A 100 4.37 8.75 -3.41
CA ASN A 100 4.00 9.72 -2.37
C ASN A 100 3.51 11.05 -2.97
N ALA A 101 4.02 11.44 -4.15
CA ALA A 101 3.55 12.63 -4.85
C ALA A 101 2.15 12.45 -5.44
N ILE A 102 1.89 11.31 -6.05
CA ILE A 102 0.64 11.02 -6.76
C ILE A 102 -0.49 10.61 -5.81
N ALA A 103 -0.19 9.88 -4.73
CA ALA A 103 -1.17 9.46 -3.71
C ALA A 103 -1.84 10.62 -2.96
N GLN A 104 -1.27 11.85 -3.05
CA GLN A 104 -1.88 13.06 -2.51
C GLN A 104 -3.13 13.50 -3.26
N LEU A 105 -3.33 13.03 -4.49
CA LEU A 105 -4.54 13.36 -5.26
C LEU A 105 -5.81 12.96 -4.50
N PRO A 106 -6.84 13.84 -4.45
CA PRO A 106 -8.05 13.57 -3.70
C PRO A 106 -8.80 12.31 -4.13
N SER A 107 -8.77 11.93 -5.41
CA SER A 107 -9.40 10.72 -5.93
C SER A 107 -8.68 9.41 -5.57
N LEU A 108 -7.41 9.47 -5.11
CA LEU A 108 -6.58 8.30 -4.74
C LEU A 108 -6.71 7.95 -3.25
N GLN A 109 -7.94 7.84 -2.76
CA GLN A 109 -8.25 7.49 -1.37
C GLN A 109 -7.94 6.02 -1.07
N GLY A 110 -7.37 5.73 0.10
CA GLY A 110 -7.05 4.38 0.53
C GLY A 110 -5.85 3.75 -0.21
N SER A 111 -5.00 4.56 -0.85
CA SER A 111 -3.71 4.11 -1.39
C SER A 111 -2.77 3.68 -0.27
N THR A 112 -1.90 2.69 -0.54
CA THR A 112 -1.00 2.09 0.45
C THR A 112 0.46 2.31 0.09
N GLY A 113 1.31 2.55 1.08
CA GLY A 113 2.73 2.83 0.93
C GLY A 113 3.56 2.37 2.14
N ALA A 114 4.75 2.95 2.35
CA ALA A 114 5.72 2.51 3.37
C ALA A 114 5.21 2.65 4.83
N SER A 115 4.25 3.55 5.09
CA SER A 115 3.64 3.74 6.42
C SER A 115 2.42 2.86 6.66
N THR A 116 2.01 2.05 5.68
CA THR A 116 0.87 1.13 5.81
C THR A 116 1.34 -0.32 5.86
N GLY A 117 0.67 -1.16 6.62
CA GLY A 117 1.02 -2.58 6.72
C GLY A 117 2.22 -2.92 7.60
N THR A 118 2.80 -1.94 8.31
CA THR A 118 3.95 -2.14 9.21
C THR A 118 3.67 -3.08 10.38
N PHE A 119 2.42 -3.17 10.81
CA PHE A 119 1.95 -4.03 11.92
C PHE A 119 1.79 -5.51 11.55
N SER A 120 1.93 -5.90 10.29
CA SER A 120 1.71 -7.27 9.85
C SER A 120 3.02 -8.03 9.61
N THR A 121 3.09 -9.28 10.07
CA THR A 121 4.16 -10.21 9.72
C THR A 121 3.92 -10.94 8.40
N SER A 122 2.64 -11.11 7.98
CA SER A 122 2.27 -12.08 6.94
C SER A 122 1.56 -11.49 5.71
N SER A 123 1.25 -10.18 5.70
CA SER A 123 0.46 -9.58 4.62
C SER A 123 1.19 -9.55 3.26
N GLY A 124 2.52 -9.54 3.26
CA GLY A 124 3.32 -9.33 2.04
C GLY A 124 3.15 -7.95 1.40
N THR A 125 2.58 -6.99 2.16
CA THR A 125 2.33 -5.61 1.71
C THR A 125 3.26 -4.58 2.32
N GLN A 126 4.19 -5.01 3.19
CA GLN A 126 5.15 -4.12 3.84
C GLN A 126 5.94 -3.31 2.80
N GLY A 127 5.85 -1.98 2.89
CA GLY A 127 6.49 -1.07 1.96
C GLY A 127 6.01 -1.14 0.51
N LEU A 128 4.92 -1.85 0.22
CA LEU A 128 4.31 -1.92 -1.11
C LEU A 128 3.60 -0.61 -1.44
N SER A 129 4.02 0.06 -2.51
CA SER A 129 3.39 1.29 -3.01
C SER A 129 2.35 0.97 -4.07
N SER A 130 1.06 1.20 -3.78
CA SER A 130 -0.03 0.93 -4.71
C SER A 130 -1.19 1.91 -4.59
N PHE A 131 -1.83 2.24 -5.71
CA PHE A 131 -2.93 3.19 -5.78
C PHE A 131 -4.30 2.54 -5.60
N SER A 132 -5.18 3.28 -4.95
CA SER A 132 -6.60 2.97 -4.81
C SER A 132 -7.43 4.18 -5.25
N LEU A 133 -8.17 4.05 -6.34
CA LEU A 133 -9.09 5.08 -6.80
C LEU A 133 -10.42 4.98 -6.04
N ARG A 134 -10.88 6.14 -5.53
CA ARG A 134 -12.19 6.31 -4.86
C ARG A 134 -12.45 5.31 -3.74
N GLY A 135 -11.40 4.85 -3.02
CA GLY A 135 -11.52 3.89 -1.93
C GLY A 135 -11.88 2.45 -2.32
N LEU A 136 -11.92 2.13 -3.63
CA LEU A 136 -12.31 0.79 -4.11
C LEU A 136 -11.22 -0.29 -3.95
N GLY A 137 -10.04 0.11 -3.50
CA GLY A 137 -8.90 -0.77 -3.27
C GLY A 137 -7.97 -0.92 -4.48
N PRO A 138 -6.68 -1.27 -4.23
CA PRO A 138 -5.67 -1.34 -5.29
C PRO A 138 -5.98 -2.40 -6.37
N ILE A 139 -6.65 -3.49 -6.02
CA ILE A 139 -7.03 -4.56 -6.97
C ILE A 139 -8.11 -4.14 -7.98
N ARG A 140 -8.74 -2.96 -7.81
CA ARG A 140 -9.74 -2.37 -8.72
C ARG A 140 -9.25 -1.10 -9.38
N THR A 141 -7.95 -0.81 -9.25
CA THR A 141 -7.26 0.32 -9.88
C THR A 141 -6.16 -0.23 -10.78
N LEU A 142 -6.31 -0.11 -12.08
CA LEU A 142 -5.30 -0.60 -13.02
C LEU A 142 -4.12 0.37 -13.10
N THR A 143 -2.94 -0.10 -12.74
CA THR A 143 -1.68 0.67 -12.89
C THR A 143 -0.91 0.19 -14.11
N LEU A 144 -0.50 1.11 -14.98
CA LEU A 144 0.20 0.86 -16.23
C LEU A 144 1.52 1.63 -16.29
N LEU A 145 2.47 1.11 -17.06
CA LEU A 145 3.69 1.79 -17.48
C LEU A 145 3.71 1.84 -19.01
N ASP A 146 3.68 3.05 -19.58
CA ASP A 146 3.59 3.29 -21.04
C ASP A 146 2.36 2.61 -21.69
N GLY A 147 1.23 2.54 -20.98
CA GLY A 147 0.02 1.87 -21.44
C GLY A 147 0.04 0.35 -21.39
N GLN A 148 1.11 -0.24 -20.84
CA GLN A 148 1.35 -1.68 -20.74
C GLN A 148 1.13 -2.14 -19.29
N ARG A 149 0.67 -3.38 -19.12
CA ARG A 149 0.57 -4.00 -17.80
C ARG A 149 1.97 -4.24 -17.22
N VAL A 150 2.04 -4.39 -15.91
CA VAL A 150 3.27 -4.68 -15.17
C VAL A 150 2.99 -5.86 -14.25
N VAL A 151 3.93 -6.81 -14.19
CA VAL A 151 3.83 -7.98 -13.31
C VAL A 151 3.58 -7.56 -11.86
N GLY A 152 2.66 -8.25 -11.18
CA GLY A 152 2.34 -7.95 -9.78
C GLY A 152 3.53 -8.12 -8.85
N ALA A 153 3.59 -7.32 -7.80
CA ALA A 153 4.63 -7.37 -6.77
C ALA A 153 4.31 -8.38 -5.65
N ASN A 154 3.07 -8.82 -5.58
CA ASN A 154 2.58 -9.84 -4.65
C ASN A 154 1.46 -10.67 -5.30
N VAL A 155 0.98 -11.68 -4.58
CA VAL A 155 -0.05 -12.62 -5.06
C VAL A 155 -1.42 -11.98 -5.37
N THR A 156 -1.66 -10.74 -4.96
CA THR A 156 -2.88 -10.01 -5.34
C THR A 156 -2.82 -9.43 -6.76
N GLY A 157 -1.65 -9.49 -7.42
CA GLY A 157 -1.45 -9.01 -8.78
C GLY A 157 -1.22 -7.49 -8.89
N VAL A 158 -1.06 -6.80 -7.78
CA VAL A 158 -0.86 -5.34 -7.75
C VAL A 158 0.61 -5.00 -7.98
N PRO A 159 0.97 -4.13 -8.96
CA PRO A 159 2.34 -3.67 -9.15
C PRO A 159 2.84 -2.80 -8.00
N ASP A 160 4.15 -2.84 -7.73
CA ASP A 160 4.82 -1.89 -6.83
C ASP A 160 5.32 -0.68 -7.61
N ILE A 161 4.72 0.48 -7.38
CA ILE A 161 5.04 1.73 -8.08
C ILE A 161 6.47 2.19 -7.80
N SER A 162 7.02 1.84 -6.64
CA SER A 162 8.42 2.12 -6.30
C SER A 162 9.41 1.51 -7.30
N MET A 163 9.00 0.48 -8.03
CA MET A 163 9.84 -0.21 -9.01
C MET A 163 9.83 0.42 -10.41
N PHE A 164 9.13 1.55 -10.61
CA PHE A 164 9.07 2.24 -11.90
C PHE A 164 10.26 3.21 -12.08
N PRO A 165 10.71 3.48 -13.31
CA PRO A 165 11.84 4.39 -13.60
C PRO A 165 11.41 5.85 -13.44
N GLN A 166 11.44 6.38 -12.21
CA GLN A 166 10.79 7.64 -11.83
C GLN A 166 11.37 8.86 -12.52
N LEU A 167 12.71 8.93 -12.68
CA LEU A 167 13.38 10.06 -13.32
C LEU A 167 13.01 10.23 -14.81
N LEU A 168 12.55 9.14 -15.45
CA LEU A 168 12.12 9.14 -16.85
C LEU A 168 10.63 9.40 -17.03
N VAL A 169 9.84 9.48 -15.96
CA VAL A 169 8.41 9.75 -16.04
C VAL A 169 8.18 11.19 -16.49
N LYS A 170 7.56 11.34 -17.66
CA LYS A 170 7.19 12.62 -18.24
C LYS A 170 5.85 13.14 -17.71
N ARG A 171 4.93 12.22 -17.43
CA ARG A 171 3.63 12.53 -16.81
C ARG A 171 2.97 11.28 -16.26
N VAL A 172 1.99 11.49 -15.41
CA VAL A 172 1.08 10.45 -14.92
C VAL A 172 -0.33 10.84 -15.26
N ASP A 173 -1.04 9.96 -15.98
CA ASP A 173 -2.43 10.12 -16.34
C ASP A 173 -3.30 9.33 -15.35
N VAL A 174 -4.19 10.01 -14.64
CA VAL A 174 -5.15 9.41 -13.70
C VAL A 174 -6.54 9.51 -14.29
N VAL A 175 -7.05 8.40 -14.80
CA VAL A 175 -8.38 8.27 -15.36
C VAL A 175 -9.32 7.81 -14.26
N THR A 176 -10.26 8.65 -13.87
CA THR A 176 -11.24 8.35 -12.81
C THR A 176 -12.54 7.87 -13.42
N GLY A 177 -12.73 6.56 -13.48
CA GLY A 177 -13.95 5.95 -14.04
C GLY A 177 -13.67 4.66 -14.78
N GLY A 178 -14.70 3.95 -15.13
CA GLY A 178 -14.62 2.66 -15.77
C GLY A 178 -13.88 2.66 -17.10
N ALA A 179 -12.84 1.86 -17.22
CA ALA A 179 -12.01 1.75 -18.40
C ALA A 179 -11.75 0.29 -18.84
N SER A 180 -12.53 -0.66 -18.31
CA SER A 180 -12.33 -2.09 -18.64
C SER A 180 -12.59 -2.41 -20.11
N ALA A 181 -13.45 -1.67 -20.80
CA ALA A 181 -13.68 -1.82 -22.24
C ALA A 181 -12.42 -1.51 -23.06
N SER A 182 -11.60 -0.52 -22.63
CA SER A 182 -10.38 -0.12 -23.32
C SER A 182 -9.14 -0.87 -22.84
N TYR A 183 -9.05 -1.19 -21.53
CA TYR A 183 -7.81 -1.73 -20.91
C TYR A 183 -7.97 -3.11 -20.28
N GLY A 184 -9.15 -3.71 -20.29
CA GLY A 184 -9.42 -5.03 -19.72
C GLY A 184 -9.73 -4.99 -18.22
N SER A 185 -9.60 -6.15 -17.55
CA SER A 185 -9.87 -6.32 -16.12
C SER A 185 -9.09 -5.35 -15.22
N ASP A 186 -9.64 -5.12 -14.04
CA ASP A 186 -9.07 -4.33 -12.93
C ASP A 186 -9.23 -2.81 -13.06
N ALA A 187 -9.61 -2.30 -14.26
CA ALA A 187 -9.88 -0.89 -14.50
C ALA A 187 -11.33 -0.52 -14.11
N VAL A 188 -11.75 -0.87 -12.90
CA VAL A 188 -13.10 -0.64 -12.37
C VAL A 188 -13.23 0.77 -11.78
N GLY A 189 -12.33 1.14 -10.86
CA GLY A 189 -12.24 2.50 -10.31
C GLY A 189 -11.56 3.46 -11.26
N GLY A 190 -10.78 2.93 -12.21
CA GLY A 190 -10.06 3.69 -13.21
C GLY A 190 -8.65 3.14 -13.50
N VAL A 191 -7.82 4.00 -14.10
CA VAL A 191 -6.46 3.68 -14.53
C VAL A 191 -5.49 4.75 -14.06
N VAL A 192 -4.32 4.34 -13.57
CA VAL A 192 -3.16 5.21 -13.35
C VAL A 192 -2.06 4.78 -14.30
N ASN A 193 -1.72 5.61 -15.27
CA ASN A 193 -0.74 5.29 -16.31
C ASN A 193 0.47 6.20 -16.24
N PHE A 194 1.65 5.62 -16.03
CA PHE A 194 2.93 6.31 -16.04
C PHE A 194 3.48 6.34 -17.45
N ILE A 195 3.70 7.53 -17.97
CA ILE A 195 4.22 7.73 -19.33
C ILE A 195 5.68 8.20 -19.22
N THR A 196 6.59 7.38 -19.76
CA THR A 196 8.02 7.71 -19.81
C THR A 196 8.37 8.57 -21.03
N ASP A 197 9.50 9.28 -20.94
CA ASP A 197 10.05 9.99 -22.08
C ASP A 197 10.87 9.02 -22.97
N THR A 198 10.18 8.36 -23.90
CA THR A 198 10.77 7.34 -24.78
C THR A 198 11.73 7.88 -25.84
N ARG A 199 11.84 9.21 -25.99
CA ARG A 199 12.74 9.91 -26.91
C ARG A 199 13.72 10.84 -26.20
N PHE A 200 13.87 10.69 -24.89
CA PHE A 200 14.79 11.50 -24.09
C PHE A 200 16.21 11.48 -24.68
N THR A 201 16.82 12.66 -24.77
CA THR A 201 18.23 12.85 -25.16
C THR A 201 18.92 13.79 -24.17
N GLY A 202 20.22 13.56 -23.95
CA GLY A 202 21.01 14.30 -22.98
C GLY A 202 21.18 13.57 -21.66
N PHE A 203 21.37 14.32 -20.59
CA PHE A 203 21.57 13.80 -19.22
C PHE A 203 20.59 14.47 -18.27
N LYS A 204 20.00 13.68 -17.38
CA LYS A 204 19.25 14.11 -16.19
C LYS A 204 19.89 13.50 -14.95
N GLY A 205 20.07 14.30 -13.89
CA GLY A 205 20.53 13.83 -12.60
C GLY A 205 19.76 14.50 -11.47
N ASN A 206 19.55 13.77 -10.38
CA ASN A 206 18.93 14.26 -9.14
C ASN A 206 19.65 13.66 -7.94
N ILE A 207 20.04 14.51 -6.99
CA ILE A 207 20.59 14.11 -5.69
C ILE A 207 19.80 14.86 -4.64
N GLN A 208 19.28 14.13 -3.63
CA GLN A 208 18.50 14.76 -2.57
C GLN A 208 18.71 14.02 -1.25
N GLY A 209 18.66 14.78 -0.16
CA GLY A 209 18.62 14.25 1.20
C GLY A 209 17.44 14.82 1.97
N GLY A 210 16.99 14.13 2.99
CA GLY A 210 15.87 14.55 3.83
C GLY A 210 15.92 14.00 5.24
N ILE A 211 15.18 14.63 6.16
CA ILE A 211 15.10 14.27 7.57
C ILE A 211 13.86 14.89 8.21
N THR A 212 13.25 14.20 9.20
CA THR A 212 12.15 14.77 9.99
C THR A 212 12.68 15.82 11.00
N ASN A 213 11.78 16.63 11.58
CA ASN A 213 12.15 17.52 12.69
C ASN A 213 12.51 16.76 13.98
N TYR A 214 12.18 15.47 14.08
CA TYR A 214 12.56 14.58 15.18
C TYR A 214 13.95 13.97 15.01
N GLY A 215 14.63 14.21 13.87
CA GLY A 215 15.96 13.70 13.57
C GLY A 215 15.99 12.24 13.11
N ASP A 216 14.86 11.67 12.78
CA ASP A 216 14.70 10.31 12.25
C ASP A 216 14.31 10.31 10.76
N ASP A 217 14.06 9.11 10.19
CA ASP A 217 13.71 8.87 8.78
C ASP A 217 14.65 9.62 7.82
N GLN A 218 15.98 9.50 8.05
CA GLN A 218 16.96 10.06 7.13
C GLN A 218 16.79 9.43 5.74
N GLN A 219 16.79 10.27 4.73
CA GLN A 219 16.57 9.86 3.35
C GLN A 219 17.72 10.30 2.47
N ALA A 220 18.10 9.45 1.51
CA ALA A 220 19.08 9.73 0.48
C ALA A 220 18.64 9.16 -0.86
N LEU A 221 18.49 10.04 -1.88
CA LEU A 221 18.09 9.67 -3.24
C LEU A 221 19.15 10.12 -4.23
N VAL A 222 19.57 9.21 -5.09
CA VAL A 222 20.47 9.49 -6.22
C VAL A 222 19.87 8.89 -7.48
N GLN A 223 19.68 9.72 -8.51
CA GLN A 223 19.08 9.30 -9.78
C GLN A 223 19.89 9.87 -10.93
N ALA A 224 20.09 9.08 -11.98
CA ALA A 224 20.73 9.51 -13.21
C ALA A 224 20.06 8.86 -14.42
N ALA A 225 19.89 9.64 -15.49
CA ALA A 225 19.41 9.15 -16.77
C ALA A 225 20.23 9.76 -17.91
N PHE A 226 20.51 8.94 -18.92
CA PHE A 226 21.22 9.32 -20.13
C PHE A 226 20.46 8.84 -21.35
N GLY A 227 20.28 9.71 -22.32
CA GLY A 227 19.65 9.41 -23.60
C GLY A 227 20.50 9.90 -24.77
N LYS A 228 20.56 9.11 -25.82
CA LYS A 228 21.31 9.47 -27.05
C LYS A 228 20.63 8.94 -28.30
N ALA A 229 20.51 9.80 -29.29
CA ALA A 229 20.14 9.42 -30.64
C ALA A 229 21.43 9.14 -31.45
N LEU A 230 21.44 8.05 -32.20
CA LEU A 230 22.57 7.51 -33.00
C LEU A 230 22.08 7.15 -34.41
N LEU A 231 22.99 6.86 -35.32
CA LEU A 231 22.72 6.42 -36.70
C LEU A 231 21.81 7.39 -37.47
N GLY A 232 22.04 8.71 -37.33
CA GLY A 232 21.19 9.72 -37.94
C GLY A 232 19.78 9.73 -37.38
N ASP A 233 19.67 9.71 -36.07
CA ASP A 233 18.46 9.71 -35.24
C ASP A 233 17.55 8.48 -35.41
N ARG A 234 18.06 7.41 -36.03
CA ARG A 234 17.30 6.16 -36.19
C ARG A 234 17.42 5.20 -35.00
N LEU A 235 18.49 5.29 -34.21
CA LEU A 235 18.69 4.46 -33.03
C LEU A 235 18.65 5.32 -31.78
N HIS A 236 17.71 5.08 -30.89
CA HIS A 236 17.55 5.76 -29.60
C HIS A 236 17.94 4.84 -28.45
N LEU A 237 18.91 5.25 -27.66
CA LEU A 237 19.33 4.57 -26.45
C LEU A 237 18.99 5.44 -25.24
N ILE A 238 18.28 4.88 -24.27
CA ILE A 238 17.98 5.51 -22.97
C ILE A 238 18.38 4.53 -21.87
N VAL A 239 19.12 5.03 -20.88
CA VAL A 239 19.51 4.28 -19.68
C VAL A 239 19.23 5.13 -18.47
N SER A 240 18.66 4.56 -17.41
CA SER A 240 18.59 5.22 -16.09
C SER A 240 18.94 4.26 -14.96
N ALA A 241 19.44 4.85 -13.87
CA ALA A 241 19.73 4.18 -12.63
C ALA A 241 19.30 5.06 -11.46
N GLU A 242 18.67 4.45 -10.45
CA GLU A 242 18.16 5.14 -9.28
C GLU A 242 18.47 4.34 -8.02
N TYR A 243 18.93 5.03 -6.99
CA TYR A 243 19.11 4.48 -5.64
C TYR A 243 18.42 5.38 -4.64
N ASP A 244 17.65 4.77 -3.74
CA ASP A 244 16.91 5.43 -2.68
C ASP A 244 17.09 4.66 -1.38
N HIS A 245 17.33 5.39 -0.30
CA HIS A 245 17.47 4.86 1.03
C HIS A 245 16.67 5.71 2.00
N GLU A 246 15.81 5.06 2.80
CA GLU A 246 14.98 5.67 3.82
C GLU A 246 15.15 4.85 5.11
N ASP A 247 15.56 5.48 6.22
CA ASP A 247 15.76 4.77 7.50
C ASP A 247 14.44 4.26 8.11
N GLY A 248 13.32 4.89 7.73
CA GLY A 248 12.01 4.65 8.34
C GLY A 248 11.93 5.20 9.75
N VAL A 249 10.83 4.86 10.45
CA VAL A 249 10.61 5.26 11.86
C VAL A 249 10.27 4.01 12.65
N GLY A 250 11.24 3.56 13.45
CA GLY A 250 11.11 2.39 14.30
C GLY A 250 10.47 2.71 15.65
N PRO A 251 10.11 1.69 16.45
CA PRO A 251 9.49 1.89 17.76
C PRO A 251 10.39 2.61 18.77
N GLY A 252 11.70 2.59 18.56
CA GLY A 252 12.65 3.36 19.35
C GLY A 252 12.53 4.88 19.17
N ASP A 253 11.85 5.34 18.12
CA ASP A 253 11.70 6.76 17.76
C ASP A 253 10.36 7.35 18.20
N PHE A 254 9.39 6.48 18.60
CA PHE A 254 8.07 6.91 19.09
C PHE A 254 7.47 5.83 20.01
N GLY A 255 6.27 6.02 20.48
CA GLY A 255 5.46 5.02 21.21
C GLY A 255 5.81 4.93 22.67
N THR A 256 6.53 3.91 23.10
CA THR A 256 6.82 3.65 24.53
C THR A 256 7.64 4.73 25.21
N ASP A 257 8.41 5.50 24.47
CA ASP A 257 9.15 6.65 24.96
C ASP A 257 8.51 7.95 24.47
N LEU A 258 7.46 8.39 25.17
CA LEU A 258 6.76 9.66 24.90
C LEU A 258 7.68 10.88 24.93
N ALA A 259 8.90 10.75 25.49
CA ALA A 259 9.91 11.82 25.51
C ALA A 259 10.52 12.11 24.13
N LYS A 260 10.26 11.31 23.11
CA LYS A 260 10.77 11.51 21.74
C LYS A 260 9.93 12.44 20.87
N GLY A 261 8.92 13.11 21.41
CA GLY A 261 8.29 14.26 20.78
C GLY A 261 7.06 13.99 19.91
N ARG A 262 6.63 12.72 19.75
CA ARG A 262 5.36 12.39 19.09
C ARG A 262 4.27 12.19 20.16
N ASP A 263 3.89 13.25 20.85
CA ASP A 263 2.97 13.25 21.99
C ASP A 263 1.53 12.86 21.62
N TRP A 264 1.21 12.82 20.33
CA TRP A 264 -0.07 12.36 19.83
C TRP A 264 -0.30 10.86 20.03
N TYR A 265 0.77 10.05 20.17
CA TYR A 265 0.64 8.62 20.41
C TYR A 265 0.18 8.34 21.83
N ARG A 266 -1.00 7.78 22.00
CA ARG A 266 -1.67 7.62 23.31
C ARG A 266 -2.18 6.22 23.59
N ALA A 267 -1.77 5.20 22.81
CA ALA A 267 -2.30 3.84 22.91
C ALA A 267 -3.84 3.81 22.90
N THR A 268 -4.45 4.57 21.99
CA THR A 268 -5.90 4.73 21.88
C THR A 268 -6.55 3.43 21.42
N THR A 269 -7.57 2.97 22.13
CA THR A 269 -8.23 1.70 21.85
C THR A 269 -9.76 1.85 21.94
N LEU A 270 -10.47 1.14 21.06
CA LEU A 270 -11.90 0.94 21.17
C LEU A 270 -12.18 -0.24 22.10
N VAL A 271 -12.54 0.09 23.35
CA VAL A 271 -12.77 -0.91 24.40
C VAL A 271 -14.22 -1.37 24.39
N ASN A 272 -14.45 -2.66 24.15
CA ASN A 272 -15.77 -3.28 24.36
C ASN A 272 -15.98 -3.50 25.87
N THR A 273 -16.99 -2.88 26.47
CA THR A 273 -17.26 -3.01 27.91
C THR A 273 -17.76 -4.40 28.32
N GLY A 274 -18.17 -5.23 27.37
CA GLY A 274 -18.81 -6.53 27.63
C GLY A 274 -20.20 -6.43 28.30
N GLN A 275 -20.74 -5.22 28.47
CA GLN A 275 -22.01 -4.96 29.14
C GLN A 275 -22.97 -4.23 28.21
N ALA A 276 -23.42 -4.92 27.18
CA ALA A 276 -24.45 -4.39 26.29
C ALA A 276 -25.78 -4.23 27.07
N ASN A 277 -26.57 -3.21 26.68
CA ASN A 277 -27.95 -3.03 27.09
C ASN A 277 -28.19 -2.69 28.57
N ASN A 278 -27.23 -2.07 29.22
CA ASN A 278 -27.35 -1.55 30.60
C ASN A 278 -27.61 -0.02 30.65
N GLY A 279 -27.99 0.60 29.51
CA GLY A 279 -28.17 2.04 29.37
C GLY A 279 -26.89 2.85 29.22
N LEU A 280 -25.75 2.19 29.07
CA LEU A 280 -24.45 2.78 28.82
C LEU A 280 -23.88 2.27 27.48
N PRO A 281 -22.94 2.98 26.84
CA PRO A 281 -22.38 2.54 25.58
C PRO A 281 -21.64 1.20 25.72
N GLN A 282 -21.81 0.33 24.72
CA GLN A 282 -21.08 -0.95 24.67
C GLN A 282 -19.60 -0.75 24.40
N PHE A 283 -19.27 0.21 23.53
CA PHE A 283 -17.90 0.54 23.18
C PHE A 283 -17.50 1.88 23.77
N ASN A 284 -16.27 1.94 24.30
CA ASN A 284 -15.68 3.18 24.79
C ASN A 284 -14.38 3.48 24.04
N TYR A 285 -14.26 4.70 23.55
CA TYR A 285 -13.04 5.24 22.96
C TYR A 285 -12.11 5.71 24.08
N ARG A 286 -10.95 5.09 24.27
CA ARG A 286 -10.06 5.35 25.42
C ARG A 286 -8.62 5.45 25.00
N ASP A 287 -7.99 6.57 25.39
CA ASP A 287 -6.54 6.73 25.41
C ASP A 287 -5.95 5.92 26.57
N TYR A 288 -4.68 5.54 26.41
CA TYR A 288 -3.90 4.81 27.41
C TYR A 288 -4.55 3.49 27.86
N ALA A 289 -5.27 2.84 26.94
CA ALA A 289 -5.84 1.53 27.17
C ALA A 289 -4.79 0.44 27.00
N GLN A 290 -4.73 -0.51 27.95
CA GLN A 290 -3.75 -1.57 27.97
C GLN A 290 -4.38 -2.93 28.26
N PRO A 291 -3.85 -4.03 27.73
CA PRO A 291 -4.24 -5.36 28.12
C PRO A 291 -3.91 -5.63 29.60
N TYR A 292 -4.82 -6.24 30.32
CA TYR A 292 -4.61 -6.61 31.71
C TYR A 292 -4.13 -8.05 31.91
N GLN A 293 -4.06 -8.83 30.83
CA GLN A 293 -3.70 -10.25 30.92
C GLN A 293 -2.21 -10.48 30.97
N TYR A 294 -1.39 -9.49 30.62
CA TYR A 294 0.07 -9.60 30.61
C TYR A 294 0.74 -8.25 30.87
N ALA A 295 1.98 -8.32 31.34
CA ALA A 295 2.86 -7.16 31.50
C ALA A 295 4.21 -7.42 30.81
N ARG A 296 5.00 -6.36 30.62
CA ARG A 296 6.29 -6.42 29.91
C ARG A 296 7.20 -7.52 30.41
N PHE A 297 7.32 -7.66 31.74
CA PHE A 297 8.21 -8.62 32.41
C PHE A 297 7.45 -9.68 33.21
N GLY A 298 6.16 -9.84 32.96
CA GLY A 298 5.30 -10.85 33.52
C GLY A 298 4.31 -10.36 34.57
N LEU A 299 3.13 -10.94 34.54
CA LEU A 299 2.00 -10.66 35.41
C LEU A 299 1.26 -11.95 35.76
N ILE A 300 1.03 -12.22 37.04
CA ILE A 300 0.10 -13.25 37.46
C ILE A 300 -1.31 -12.76 37.22
N ASN A 301 -2.02 -13.41 36.28
CA ASN A 301 -3.29 -12.88 35.75
C ASN A 301 -4.53 -13.63 36.18
N ASN A 302 -4.39 -14.67 37.01
CA ASN A 302 -5.53 -15.34 37.62
C ASN A 302 -5.19 -15.93 39.01
N GLY A 303 -6.25 -16.39 39.70
CA GLY A 303 -6.15 -17.07 41.00
C GLY A 303 -5.80 -16.15 42.16
N PRO A 304 -5.47 -16.74 43.35
CA PRO A 304 -5.26 -15.98 44.59
C PRO A 304 -4.09 -14.99 44.53
N LEU A 305 -3.15 -15.15 43.60
CA LEU A 305 -1.97 -14.30 43.43
C LEU A 305 -2.16 -13.30 42.28
N GLN A 306 -3.37 -13.17 41.73
CA GLN A 306 -3.65 -12.24 40.63
C GLN A 306 -3.23 -10.82 41.00
N GLY A 307 -2.60 -10.12 40.04
CA GLY A 307 -2.17 -8.73 40.20
C GLY A 307 -0.72 -8.58 40.71
N ILE A 308 0.02 -9.65 40.86
CA ILE A 308 1.47 -9.57 41.12
C ILE A 308 2.18 -9.55 39.77
N ALA A 309 2.90 -8.46 39.47
CA ALA A 309 3.79 -8.34 38.32
C ALA A 309 5.25 -8.37 38.77
N PHE A 310 6.15 -8.44 37.79
CA PHE A 310 7.60 -8.44 37.99
C PHE A 310 8.23 -7.22 37.32
N ASP A 311 9.15 -6.57 38.03
CA ASP A 311 9.94 -5.46 37.49
C ASP A 311 11.10 -5.98 36.60
N GLN A 312 11.92 -5.07 36.07
CA GLN A 312 13.07 -5.42 35.24
C GLN A 312 14.07 -6.32 35.98
N ASN A 313 14.17 -6.23 37.32
CA ASN A 313 15.08 -7.04 38.15
C ASN A 313 14.45 -8.36 38.62
N GLY A 314 13.20 -8.63 38.22
CA GLY A 314 12.44 -9.82 38.65
C GLY A 314 11.84 -9.69 40.07
N ALA A 315 11.87 -8.50 40.68
CA ALA A 315 11.23 -8.28 41.97
C ALA A 315 9.70 -8.18 41.80
N PRO A 316 8.92 -8.90 42.64
CA PRO A 316 7.48 -8.85 42.54
C PRO A 316 6.91 -7.55 43.12
N PHE A 317 5.95 -6.96 42.45
CA PHE A 317 5.20 -5.78 42.89
C PHE A 317 3.71 -5.92 42.58
N ASN A 318 2.88 -5.08 43.20
CA ASN A 318 1.45 -5.02 42.89
C ASN A 318 1.25 -4.22 41.62
N PHE A 319 0.71 -4.86 40.57
CA PHE A 319 0.48 -4.24 39.28
C PHE A 319 -0.64 -3.20 39.40
N ASN A 320 -0.37 -1.99 38.89
CA ASN A 320 -1.35 -0.94 38.80
C ASN A 320 -2.14 -1.10 37.49
N TYR A 321 -3.37 -1.60 37.59
CA TYR A 321 -4.25 -1.77 36.43
C TYR A 321 -4.85 -0.45 35.89
N GLY A 322 -4.63 0.66 36.58
CA GLY A 322 -5.28 1.93 36.25
C GLY A 322 -6.77 1.95 36.56
N SER A 323 -7.52 2.73 35.82
CA SER A 323 -8.96 2.95 36.01
C SER A 323 -9.69 3.00 34.66
N ASN A 324 -10.91 2.53 34.64
CA ASN A 324 -11.82 2.69 33.51
C ASN A 324 -13.07 3.51 33.88
N GLY A 325 -13.10 4.04 35.09
CA GLY A 325 -14.24 4.76 35.63
C GLY A 325 -15.45 3.86 35.99
N ARG A 326 -15.29 2.54 36.03
CA ARG A 326 -16.34 1.57 36.36
C ARG A 326 -15.87 0.50 37.36
N PRO A 327 -16.71 0.06 38.28
CA PRO A 327 -16.50 -1.13 39.08
C PRO A 327 -16.49 -2.35 38.17
N THR A 328 -15.62 -3.31 38.45
CA THR A 328 -15.65 -4.59 37.75
C THR A 328 -16.76 -5.49 38.28
N GLY A 329 -17.38 -6.28 37.39
CA GLY A 329 -18.27 -7.37 37.78
C GLY A 329 -17.51 -8.55 38.41
N THR A 330 -18.27 -9.57 38.81
CA THR A 330 -17.69 -10.80 39.38
C THR A 330 -16.69 -11.48 38.46
N GLY A 331 -15.45 -11.65 38.91
CA GLY A 331 -14.39 -12.35 38.22
C GLY A 331 -13.41 -11.46 37.43
N GLY A 332 -13.58 -10.14 37.43
CA GLY A 332 -12.68 -9.21 36.80
C GLY A 332 -11.68 -8.58 37.77
N VAL A 333 -10.70 -7.86 37.22
CA VAL A 333 -9.76 -7.05 38.00
C VAL A 333 -10.39 -5.69 38.27
N THR A 334 -10.29 -5.20 39.53
CA THR A 334 -10.84 -3.87 39.88
C THR A 334 -10.24 -2.78 38.98
N GLY A 335 -11.11 -1.96 38.38
CA GLY A 335 -10.69 -0.86 37.52
C GLY A 335 -10.58 -1.19 36.02
N CYS A 336 -10.80 -2.45 35.60
CA CYS A 336 -10.80 -2.86 34.20
C CYS A 336 -12.21 -3.11 33.67
N PHE A 337 -12.36 -3.19 32.35
CA PHE A 337 -13.65 -3.46 31.72
C PHE A 337 -14.01 -4.94 31.82
N PRO A 338 -15.17 -5.31 32.38
CA PRO A 338 -15.62 -6.69 32.44
C PRO A 338 -15.85 -7.24 31.01
N GLY A 339 -15.52 -8.51 30.79
CA GLY A 339 -15.68 -9.16 29.48
C GLY A 339 -14.76 -8.66 28.38
N ASN A 340 -13.82 -7.79 28.72
CA ASN A 340 -12.80 -7.28 27.81
C ASN A 340 -11.40 -7.39 28.42
N SER A 341 -10.38 -7.41 27.55
CA SER A 341 -8.98 -7.58 27.95
C SER A 341 -8.26 -6.28 28.30
N PHE A 342 -8.97 -5.13 28.45
CA PHE A 342 -8.35 -3.81 28.58
C PHE A 342 -8.68 -3.10 29.88
N CYS A 343 -7.70 -2.36 30.42
CA CYS A 343 -7.79 -1.34 31.46
C CYS A 343 -7.27 -0.01 30.94
N VAL A 344 -7.56 1.09 31.62
CA VAL A 344 -7.14 2.44 31.22
C VAL A 344 -6.16 3.02 32.24
N GLY A 345 -5.04 3.55 31.78
CA GLY A 345 -3.97 4.10 32.61
C GLY A 345 -3.16 3.01 33.34
N GLY A 346 -2.56 3.36 34.48
CA GLY A 346 -1.74 2.43 35.25
C GLY A 346 -0.37 2.12 34.63
N ASP A 347 0.09 0.88 34.73
CA ASP A 347 1.37 0.44 34.18
C ASP A 347 1.19 0.11 32.70
N LEU A 348 1.50 1.05 31.81
CA LEU A 348 1.24 0.98 30.35
C LEU A 348 2.16 0.02 29.56
N SER A 349 2.88 -0.88 30.23
CA SER A 349 3.72 -1.86 29.53
C SER A 349 2.89 -2.87 28.72
N GLY A 350 3.05 -2.87 27.41
CA GLY A 350 2.29 -3.72 26.49
C GLY A 350 1.06 -3.05 25.87
N ALA A 351 1.00 -1.73 25.89
CA ALA A 351 -0.03 -0.97 25.19
C ALA A 351 -0.09 -1.37 23.70
N PRO A 352 -1.30 -1.46 23.12
CA PRO A 352 -1.46 -1.75 21.69
C PRO A 352 -0.69 -0.77 20.80
N GLY A 353 -0.07 -1.28 19.72
CA GLY A 353 0.71 -0.47 18.79
C GLY A 353 2.09 -0.02 19.30
N SER A 354 2.33 -0.02 20.63
CA SER A 354 3.66 0.29 21.17
C SER A 354 4.69 -0.75 20.69
N GLY A 355 5.77 -0.27 20.06
CA GLY A 355 6.80 -1.13 19.51
C GLY A 355 6.58 -1.61 18.09
N ALA A 356 5.53 -1.18 17.39
CA ALA A 356 5.42 -1.31 15.94
C ALA A 356 6.14 -0.16 15.22
N SER A 357 6.66 -0.41 14.02
CA SER A 357 7.23 0.66 13.19
C SER A 357 6.12 1.57 12.65
N LEU A 358 6.33 2.87 12.73
CA LEU A 358 5.43 3.88 12.15
C LEU A 358 5.59 3.94 10.62
N LYS A 359 6.83 3.76 10.15
CA LYS A 359 7.19 3.68 8.73
C LYS A 359 8.28 2.61 8.57
N SER A 360 8.14 1.75 7.57
CA SER A 360 9.19 0.78 7.24
C SER A 360 10.45 1.47 6.73
N ALA A 361 11.62 1.00 7.14
CA ALA A 361 12.86 1.31 6.43
C ALA A 361 12.78 0.76 5.00
N LEU A 362 13.37 1.48 4.04
CA LEU A 362 13.28 1.13 2.62
C LEU A 362 14.63 1.37 1.92
N GLU A 363 15.05 0.39 1.13
CA GLU A 363 16.15 0.51 0.18
C GLU A 363 15.63 0.14 -1.21
N ARG A 364 15.79 1.02 -2.18
CA ARG A 364 15.33 0.81 -3.56
C ARG A 364 16.47 0.99 -4.55
N LEU A 365 16.58 0.03 -5.46
CA LEU A 365 17.46 0.11 -6.62
C LEU A 365 16.61 -0.11 -7.88
N ASN A 366 16.72 0.78 -8.86
CA ASN A 366 16.06 0.66 -10.15
C ASN A 366 17.05 0.90 -11.28
N GLY A 367 17.04 0.03 -12.28
CA GLY A 367 17.74 0.15 -13.54
C GLY A 367 16.78 0.01 -14.70
N PHE A 368 16.82 0.95 -15.65
CA PHE A 368 15.99 0.94 -16.83
C PHE A 368 16.81 1.18 -18.09
N THR A 369 16.51 0.44 -19.13
CA THR A 369 17.12 0.63 -20.45
C THR A 369 16.05 0.48 -21.52
N ARG A 370 16.05 1.40 -22.47
CA ARG A 370 15.25 1.30 -23.70
C ARG A 370 16.14 1.51 -24.92
N VAL A 371 16.01 0.61 -25.89
CA VAL A 371 16.62 0.72 -27.21
C VAL A 371 15.48 0.76 -28.21
N GLY A 372 15.36 1.84 -28.96
CA GLY A 372 14.39 2.02 -30.04
C GLY A 372 15.12 2.18 -31.38
N PHE A 373 14.66 1.50 -32.41
CA PHE A 373 15.21 1.56 -33.76
C PHE A 373 14.10 1.90 -34.75
N ASP A 374 14.21 3.09 -35.36
CA ASP A 374 13.33 3.51 -36.44
C ASP A 374 13.77 2.83 -37.75
N PHE A 375 13.12 1.70 -38.09
CA PHE A 375 13.44 0.90 -39.28
C PHE A 375 12.83 1.49 -40.55
N ALA A 376 11.81 2.34 -40.43
CA ALA A 376 11.19 3.14 -41.46
C ALA A 376 10.60 4.41 -40.87
N ASP A 377 10.17 5.36 -41.69
CA ASP A 377 9.54 6.59 -41.25
C ASP A 377 8.30 6.28 -40.44
N ASN A 378 8.23 6.83 -39.23
CA ASN A 378 7.17 6.59 -38.23
C ASN A 378 6.97 5.10 -37.82
N ASN A 379 8.01 4.27 -37.98
CA ASN A 379 7.96 2.85 -37.59
C ASN A 379 9.15 2.50 -36.73
N GLU A 380 8.90 2.13 -35.48
CA GLU A 380 9.90 1.82 -34.46
C GLU A 380 9.78 0.37 -34.02
N ALA A 381 10.93 -0.33 -33.95
CA ALA A 381 11.10 -1.54 -33.16
C ALA A 381 11.80 -1.16 -31.86
N TYR A 382 11.35 -1.69 -30.73
CA TYR A 382 11.97 -1.36 -29.44
C TYR A 382 12.10 -2.56 -28.51
N VAL A 383 13.11 -2.44 -27.63
CA VAL A 383 13.26 -3.33 -26.47
C VAL A 383 13.40 -2.46 -25.23
N THR A 384 12.68 -2.84 -24.17
CA THR A 384 12.77 -2.21 -22.86
C THR A 384 13.11 -3.27 -21.82
N VAL A 385 14.04 -2.95 -20.93
CA VAL A 385 14.43 -3.76 -19.78
C VAL A 385 14.30 -2.91 -18.53
N ASN A 386 13.54 -3.38 -17.55
CA ASN A 386 13.45 -2.78 -16.23
C ASN A 386 13.82 -3.82 -15.17
N LEU A 387 14.80 -3.47 -14.35
CA LEU A 387 15.34 -4.29 -13.25
C LEU A 387 15.19 -3.49 -11.97
N ALA A 388 14.42 -3.98 -11.03
CA ALA A 388 14.17 -3.25 -9.79
C ALA A 388 14.27 -4.16 -8.57
N GLN A 389 14.73 -3.59 -7.46
CA GLN A 389 14.74 -4.23 -6.15
C GLN A 389 14.23 -3.23 -5.11
N VAL A 390 13.35 -3.71 -4.25
CA VAL A 390 12.90 -2.98 -3.05
C VAL A 390 13.07 -3.89 -1.85
N LYS A 391 13.88 -3.45 -0.91
CA LYS A 391 14.02 -4.09 0.39
C LYS A 391 13.34 -3.24 1.44
N THR A 392 12.62 -3.86 2.36
CA THR A 392 12.01 -3.17 3.50
C THR A 392 12.28 -3.93 4.79
N SER A 393 12.32 -3.18 5.88
CA SER A 393 12.45 -3.74 7.23
C SER A 393 11.48 -3.02 8.17
N ASN A 394 10.73 -3.77 8.97
CA ASN A 394 9.84 -3.21 9.97
C ASN A 394 9.67 -4.15 11.16
N GLN A 395 9.43 -3.55 12.33
CA GLN A 395 9.01 -4.26 13.54
C GLN A 395 7.47 -4.25 13.60
N PRO A 396 6.78 -5.41 13.56
CA PRO A 396 5.31 -5.46 13.51
C PRO A 396 4.65 -5.37 14.89
N SER A 397 5.38 -5.68 15.96
CA SER A 397 4.83 -5.73 17.31
C SER A 397 5.94 -5.58 18.37
N PRO A 398 5.58 -5.25 19.64
CA PRO A 398 6.56 -5.04 20.71
C PRO A 398 7.13 -6.34 21.30
N GLY A 399 7.07 -7.45 20.63
CA GLY A 399 7.60 -8.71 21.08
C GLY A 399 6.60 -9.85 21.01
N TYR A 400 6.89 -10.93 21.74
CA TYR A 400 6.08 -12.14 21.77
C TYR A 400 5.10 -12.14 22.95
N ASN A 401 3.85 -11.75 22.69
CA ASN A 401 2.82 -11.69 23.73
C ASN A 401 2.26 -13.08 24.07
N ARG A 402 2.30 -13.45 25.34
CA ARG A 402 1.77 -14.70 25.87
C ARG A 402 0.87 -14.44 27.09
N PRO A 403 -0.45 -14.25 26.87
CA PRO A 403 -1.38 -13.97 27.98
C PRO A 403 -1.78 -15.22 28.77
N ASN A 404 -1.54 -16.44 28.27
CA ASN A 404 -2.18 -17.69 28.75
C ASN A 404 -1.16 -18.76 29.14
N LEU A 405 -0.08 -18.40 29.83
CA LEU A 405 0.87 -19.37 30.36
C LEU A 405 0.34 -19.94 31.67
N THR A 406 0.59 -21.25 31.90
CA THR A 406 0.44 -21.87 33.20
C THR A 406 1.82 -22.07 33.81
N VAL A 407 2.05 -21.47 34.97
CA VAL A 407 3.31 -21.54 35.68
C VAL A 407 3.15 -22.40 36.91
N GLN A 408 4.07 -23.35 37.11
CA GLN A 408 4.15 -24.18 38.34
C GLN A 408 4.75 -23.36 39.47
N CYS A 409 4.18 -23.41 40.66
CA CYS A 409 4.70 -22.80 41.88
C CYS A 409 6.09 -23.32 42.25
N ALA A 410 6.44 -24.53 41.81
CA ALA A 410 7.75 -25.12 41.97
C ALA A 410 8.83 -24.61 41.00
N ASN A 411 8.49 -23.71 40.05
CA ASN A 411 9.47 -23.17 39.09
C ASN A 411 10.62 -22.49 39.83
N PRO A 412 11.88 -22.95 39.65
CA PRO A 412 13.02 -22.45 40.40
C PRO A 412 13.38 -20.98 40.13
N TYR A 413 12.95 -20.41 39.00
CA TYR A 413 13.14 -18.99 38.69
C TYR A 413 12.18 -18.04 39.43
N LEU A 414 11.10 -18.57 40.05
CA LEU A 414 10.21 -17.77 40.86
C LEU A 414 10.94 -17.26 42.13
N PRO A 415 10.77 -15.98 42.50
CA PRO A 415 11.20 -15.48 43.80
C PRO A 415 10.62 -16.31 44.94
N GLN A 416 11.42 -16.51 46.01
CA GLN A 416 11.00 -17.28 47.17
C GLN A 416 9.66 -16.77 47.75
N LEU A 417 9.50 -15.46 47.83
CA LEU A 417 8.23 -14.84 48.30
C LEU A 417 7.01 -15.35 47.55
N ILE A 418 7.10 -15.59 46.24
CA ILE A 418 5.97 -16.05 45.41
C ILE A 418 5.71 -17.55 45.71
N ARG A 419 6.77 -18.35 45.83
CA ARG A 419 6.66 -19.76 46.22
C ARG A 419 5.97 -19.91 47.61
N ASP A 420 6.36 -19.09 48.58
CA ASP A 420 5.76 -19.08 49.92
C ASP A 420 4.29 -18.65 49.88
N ARG A 421 3.92 -17.66 49.02
CA ARG A 421 2.53 -17.24 48.80
C ARG A 421 1.72 -18.35 48.14
N CYS A 422 2.29 -19.10 47.19
CA CYS A 422 1.62 -20.29 46.64
C CYS A 422 1.31 -21.34 47.73
N ALA A 423 2.29 -21.64 48.57
CA ALA A 423 2.09 -22.60 49.67
C ALA A 423 1.03 -22.12 50.66
N THR A 424 1.03 -20.85 51.04
CA THR A 424 0.00 -20.24 51.90
C THR A 424 -1.39 -20.26 51.24
N ALA A 425 -1.48 -20.05 49.93
CA ALA A 425 -2.73 -20.09 49.16
C ALA A 425 -3.18 -21.52 48.82
N GLY A 426 -2.38 -22.54 49.09
CA GLY A 426 -2.70 -23.93 48.78
C GLY A 426 -2.77 -24.24 47.27
N ILE A 427 -2.08 -23.50 46.45
CA ILE A 427 -2.06 -23.70 45.01
C ILE A 427 -0.75 -24.29 44.51
N THR A 428 -0.80 -25.06 43.42
CA THR A 428 0.39 -25.66 42.79
C THR A 428 0.80 -24.96 41.51
N GLN A 429 -0.10 -24.14 40.95
CA GLN A 429 0.10 -23.38 39.70
C GLN A 429 -0.78 -22.14 39.63
N PHE A 430 -0.44 -21.22 38.74
CA PHE A 430 -1.23 -20.01 38.45
C PHE A 430 -1.15 -19.64 36.99
N GLY A 431 -2.08 -18.79 36.52
CA GLY A 431 -2.02 -18.19 35.18
C GLY A 431 -1.05 -17.03 35.14
N PHE A 432 -0.32 -16.91 34.05
CA PHE A 432 0.72 -15.94 33.85
C PHE A 432 0.70 -15.34 32.45
N GLY A 433 0.93 -14.03 32.34
CA GLY A 433 1.03 -13.33 31.07
C GLY A 433 2.28 -12.45 30.99
N THR A 434 2.96 -12.51 29.86
CA THR A 434 4.15 -11.70 29.57
C THR A 434 4.21 -11.30 28.11
N SER A 435 4.77 -10.12 27.82
CA SER A 435 5.16 -9.71 26.47
C SER A 435 6.63 -9.98 26.18
N ASN A 436 7.33 -10.67 27.07
CA ASN A 436 8.73 -11.06 26.91
C ASN A 436 9.65 -9.85 26.54
N GLY A 437 9.55 -8.78 27.32
CA GLY A 437 10.31 -7.56 27.08
C GLY A 437 11.84 -7.71 27.25
N ASN A 438 12.31 -8.92 27.56
CA ASN A 438 13.71 -9.35 27.60
C ASN A 438 14.13 -10.18 26.36
N PHE A 439 13.24 -10.38 25.38
CA PHE A 439 13.55 -10.99 24.10
C PHE A 439 13.86 -9.93 23.05
N PRO A 440 14.63 -10.26 22.01
CA PRO A 440 14.75 -9.39 20.85
C PRO A 440 13.39 -9.27 20.14
N ASP A 441 13.11 -8.07 19.66
CA ASP A 441 11.86 -7.81 18.95
C ASP A 441 11.83 -8.52 17.60
N PRO A 442 10.65 -9.00 17.17
CA PRO A 442 10.50 -9.60 15.85
C PRO A 442 10.71 -8.54 14.76
N LEU A 443 11.45 -8.90 13.72
CA LEU A 443 11.75 -8.03 12.59
C LEU A 443 11.33 -8.72 11.29
N VAL A 444 10.50 -8.05 10.49
CA VAL A 444 10.09 -8.53 9.18
C VAL A 444 10.96 -7.87 8.12
N GLN A 445 11.66 -8.68 7.35
CA GLN A 445 12.48 -8.25 6.24
C GLN A 445 11.81 -8.71 4.94
N THR A 446 11.64 -7.80 3.99
CA THR A 446 11.09 -8.13 2.67
C THR A 446 12.07 -7.71 1.60
N ASP A 447 12.37 -8.59 0.64
CA ASP A 447 13.17 -8.32 -0.56
C ASP A 447 12.34 -8.68 -1.79
N ARG A 448 11.88 -7.66 -2.53
CA ARG A 448 11.16 -7.80 -3.77
C ARG A 448 12.06 -7.42 -4.94
N ARG A 449 12.22 -8.33 -5.89
CA ARG A 449 13.01 -8.13 -7.13
C ARG A 449 12.11 -8.31 -8.32
N GLN A 450 12.13 -7.34 -9.23
CA GLN A 450 11.36 -7.39 -10.46
C GLN A 450 12.29 -7.35 -11.67
N TYR A 451 12.00 -8.21 -12.63
CA TYR A 451 12.66 -8.30 -13.92
C TYR A 451 11.57 -8.19 -14.98
N ARG A 452 11.60 -7.14 -15.79
CA ARG A 452 10.60 -6.91 -16.84
C ARG A 452 11.31 -6.69 -18.18
N PHE A 453 10.92 -7.45 -19.17
CA PHE A 453 11.43 -7.42 -20.54
C PHE A 453 10.26 -7.18 -21.48
N VAL A 454 10.36 -6.15 -22.33
CA VAL A 454 9.35 -5.84 -23.34
C VAL A 454 10.03 -5.68 -24.68
N GLY A 455 9.53 -6.39 -25.69
CA GLY A 455 9.88 -6.18 -27.10
C GLY A 455 8.65 -5.80 -27.88
N GLY A 456 8.73 -4.75 -28.71
CA GLY A 456 7.57 -4.29 -29.43
C GLY A 456 7.87 -3.60 -30.76
N LEU A 457 6.83 -3.46 -31.52
CA LEU A 457 6.77 -2.75 -32.79
C LEU A 457 5.62 -1.75 -32.73
N LYS A 458 5.87 -0.50 -33.08
CA LYS A 458 4.81 0.49 -33.22
C LYS A 458 5.08 1.37 -34.45
N GLY A 459 4.03 1.87 -35.01
CA GLY A 459 4.20 2.71 -36.17
C GLY A 459 2.91 3.02 -36.92
N ARG A 460 3.10 3.43 -38.17
CA ARG A 460 2.02 3.84 -39.05
C ARG A 460 2.20 3.19 -40.41
N PHE A 461 1.09 2.81 -41.01
CA PHE A 461 1.00 2.32 -42.40
C PHE A 461 -0.25 2.87 -43.06
N ASP A 462 -0.22 2.94 -44.38
CA ASP A 462 -1.36 3.44 -45.16
C ASP A 462 -2.02 2.27 -45.94
N VAL A 463 -3.36 2.20 -45.83
CA VAL A 463 -4.19 1.21 -46.53
C VAL A 463 -5.41 1.91 -47.11
N GLY A 464 -5.63 1.73 -48.43
CA GLY A 464 -6.82 2.32 -49.07
C GLY A 464 -6.89 3.83 -49.01
N GLY A 465 -5.74 4.55 -48.89
CA GLY A 465 -5.68 5.99 -48.75
C GLY A 465 -5.98 6.52 -47.36
N THR A 466 -6.06 5.65 -46.37
CA THR A 466 -6.22 5.98 -44.93
C THR A 466 -5.02 5.57 -44.14
N ALA A 467 -4.63 6.40 -43.16
CA ALA A 467 -3.53 6.14 -42.27
C ALA A 467 -3.98 5.33 -41.07
N TRP A 468 -3.24 4.26 -40.78
CA TRP A 468 -3.44 3.37 -39.62
C TRP A 468 -2.21 3.35 -38.74
N ASN A 469 -2.41 3.48 -37.43
CA ASN A 469 -1.37 3.23 -36.44
C ASN A 469 -1.48 1.79 -35.93
N TYR A 470 -0.35 1.21 -35.62
CA TYR A 470 -0.27 -0.09 -34.97
C TYR A 470 0.68 -0.03 -33.74
N ASP A 471 0.38 -0.81 -32.74
CA ASP A 471 1.21 -1.04 -31.57
C ASP A 471 1.05 -2.51 -31.15
N GLY A 472 2.15 -3.25 -31.25
CA GLY A 472 2.21 -4.64 -30.83
C GLY A 472 3.40 -4.86 -29.92
N TYR A 473 3.23 -5.60 -28.82
CA TYR A 473 4.32 -5.93 -27.92
C TYR A 473 4.16 -7.31 -27.29
N TYR A 474 5.29 -7.86 -26.87
CA TYR A 474 5.37 -8.99 -25.95
C TYR A 474 6.10 -8.54 -24.69
N GLU A 475 5.55 -8.88 -23.53
CA GLU A 475 6.14 -8.66 -22.23
C GLU A 475 6.33 -9.97 -21.50
N HIS A 476 7.50 -10.12 -20.85
CA HIS A 476 7.78 -11.14 -19.86
C HIS A 476 8.22 -10.48 -18.56
N GLY A 477 7.41 -10.64 -17.52
CA GLY A 477 7.66 -10.10 -16.19
C GLY A 477 7.85 -11.21 -15.16
N ILE A 478 8.84 -11.02 -14.26
CA ILE A 478 9.12 -11.91 -13.13
C ILE A 478 9.22 -11.06 -11.87
N THR A 479 8.51 -11.43 -10.83
CA THR A 479 8.74 -10.91 -9.47
C THR A 479 9.15 -12.05 -8.55
N LEU A 480 10.25 -11.84 -7.81
CA LEU A 480 10.69 -12.68 -6.70
C LEU A 480 10.47 -11.88 -5.42
N ALA A 481 9.56 -12.34 -4.57
CA ALA A 481 9.27 -11.70 -3.29
C ALA A 481 9.68 -12.67 -2.16
N HIS A 482 10.64 -12.24 -1.36
CA HIS A 482 11.16 -12.95 -0.20
C HIS A 482 10.73 -12.23 1.06
N ILE A 483 10.18 -12.96 2.02
CA ILE A 483 9.90 -12.48 3.36
C ILE A 483 10.67 -13.37 4.31
N ASP A 484 11.42 -12.75 5.22
CA ASP A 484 12.11 -13.40 6.33
C ASP A 484 11.67 -12.71 7.62
N VAL A 485 11.41 -13.48 8.67
CA VAL A 485 11.03 -12.95 9.98
C VAL A 485 12.05 -13.37 11.02
N ASP A 486 12.82 -12.41 11.49
CA ASP A 486 13.81 -12.64 12.53
C ASP A 486 13.15 -12.62 13.91
N ASN A 487 13.82 -13.24 14.88
CA ASN A 487 13.47 -13.25 16.31
C ASN A 487 12.06 -13.80 16.61
N THR A 488 11.55 -14.66 15.74
CA THR A 488 10.25 -15.29 15.96
C THR A 488 10.37 -16.58 16.77
N VAL A 489 9.49 -16.73 17.72
CA VAL A 489 9.53 -17.82 18.71
C VAL A 489 8.81 -19.06 18.18
N LEU A 490 9.41 -20.25 18.41
CA LEU A 490 8.73 -21.53 18.27
C LEU A 490 7.88 -21.80 19.53
N GLN A 491 6.56 -21.81 19.37
CA GLN A 491 5.60 -21.81 20.50
C GLN A 491 5.82 -22.97 21.47
N ASN A 492 5.92 -24.19 20.98
CA ASN A 492 6.06 -25.37 21.81
C ASN A 492 7.42 -25.42 22.53
N ARG A 493 8.51 -25.00 21.86
CA ARG A 493 9.82 -24.88 22.49
C ARG A 493 9.83 -23.82 23.59
N TYR A 494 9.15 -22.68 23.37
CA TYR A 494 9.03 -21.64 24.40
C TYR A 494 8.28 -22.15 25.63
N VAL A 495 7.14 -22.83 25.44
CA VAL A 495 6.36 -23.39 26.56
C VAL A 495 7.18 -24.41 27.35
N ALA A 496 7.93 -25.28 26.68
CA ALA A 496 8.79 -26.25 27.29
C ALA A 496 9.93 -25.58 28.09
N ALA A 497 10.56 -24.54 27.51
CA ALA A 497 11.67 -23.81 28.14
C ALA A 497 11.21 -22.96 29.35
N ALA A 498 10.00 -22.35 29.25
CA ALA A 498 9.42 -21.57 30.35
C ALA A 498 9.02 -22.44 31.57
N ASN A 499 8.77 -23.74 31.35
CA ASN A 499 8.41 -24.69 32.39
C ASN A 499 9.69 -25.38 32.96
N ALA A 500 10.33 -24.75 33.94
CA ALA A 500 11.58 -25.18 34.52
C ALA A 500 11.36 -25.90 35.87
N ILE A 501 12.23 -26.86 36.15
CA ILE A 501 12.30 -27.58 37.44
C ILE A 501 13.75 -27.66 37.89
N THR A 502 13.98 -27.98 39.18
CA THR A 502 15.31 -28.41 39.70
C THR A 502 15.42 -29.93 39.61
N LEU A 503 16.41 -30.43 38.88
CA LEU A 503 16.70 -31.85 38.77
C LEU A 503 18.20 -32.04 39.03
N ASN A 504 18.55 -32.85 40.02
CA ASN A 504 19.92 -33.12 40.45
C ASN A 504 20.76 -31.84 40.73
N GLY A 505 20.12 -30.82 41.30
CA GLY A 505 20.77 -29.54 41.66
C GLY A 505 20.91 -28.56 40.48
N ALA A 506 20.53 -28.93 39.27
CA ALA A 506 20.56 -28.07 38.10
C ALA A 506 19.11 -27.63 37.71
N ILE A 507 18.96 -26.39 37.20
CA ILE A 507 17.70 -25.91 36.62
C ILE A 507 17.61 -26.45 35.19
N VAL A 508 16.55 -27.21 34.90
CA VAL A 508 16.31 -27.85 33.60
C VAL A 508 14.85 -27.71 33.18
N CYS A 509 14.54 -27.90 31.91
CA CYS A 509 13.14 -27.98 31.45
C CYS A 509 12.43 -29.17 32.10
N ALA A 510 11.15 -28.99 32.46
CA ALA A 510 10.39 -30.03 33.17
C ALA A 510 10.11 -31.25 32.28
N ASP A 511 9.84 -31.08 31.02
CA ASP A 511 9.54 -32.13 30.04
C ASP A 511 10.79 -32.94 29.66
N ALA A 512 10.73 -34.27 29.81
CA ALA A 512 11.88 -35.14 29.55
C ALA A 512 12.22 -35.27 28.06
N ALA A 513 11.18 -35.25 27.17
CA ALA A 513 11.39 -35.31 25.74
C ALA A 513 11.97 -33.99 25.22
N ALA A 514 11.52 -32.84 25.77
CA ALA A 514 12.11 -31.55 25.49
C ALA A 514 13.59 -31.48 25.90
N ARG A 515 13.96 -32.03 27.10
CA ARG A 515 15.37 -32.10 27.50
C ARG A 515 16.20 -32.95 26.53
N ALA A 516 15.67 -34.08 26.10
CA ALA A 516 16.34 -34.95 25.12
C ALA A 516 16.50 -34.23 23.76
N ALA A 517 15.59 -33.31 23.41
CA ALA A 517 15.65 -32.45 22.25
C ALA A 517 16.48 -31.15 22.44
N GLY A 518 17.25 -31.07 23.54
CA GLY A 518 18.16 -29.93 23.75
C GLY A 518 17.53 -28.70 24.41
N CYS A 519 16.37 -28.83 25.05
CA CYS A 519 15.69 -27.73 25.74
C CYS A 519 16.59 -27.03 26.76
N GLN A 520 16.65 -25.72 26.68
CA GLN A 520 17.30 -24.82 27.62
C GLN A 520 16.26 -24.03 28.40
N PRO A 521 16.27 -24.03 29.74
CA PRO A 521 15.23 -23.33 30.51
C PRO A 521 15.38 -21.81 30.42
N ILE A 522 14.26 -21.13 30.46
CA ILE A 522 14.17 -19.66 30.37
C ILE A 522 13.57 -19.09 31.65
N ASN A 523 14.20 -18.04 32.18
CA ASN A 523 13.58 -17.19 33.18
C ASN A 523 12.62 -16.22 32.51
N ILE A 524 11.32 -16.36 32.79
CA ILE A 524 10.26 -15.50 32.25
C ILE A 524 9.79 -14.43 33.26
N PHE A 525 10.44 -14.34 34.43
CA PHE A 525 10.11 -13.41 35.51
C PHE A 525 11.13 -12.28 35.55
N GLY A 526 10.77 -11.12 35.06
CA GLY A 526 11.67 -9.95 35.00
C GLY A 526 12.36 -9.76 33.64
N GLY A 527 13.29 -8.81 33.64
CA GLY A 527 14.01 -8.36 32.43
C GLY A 527 15.35 -9.07 32.19
N ALA A 528 15.67 -10.13 32.95
CA ALA A 528 16.88 -10.88 32.74
C ALA A 528 16.92 -11.50 31.34
N GLN A 529 17.99 -11.20 30.57
CA GLN A 529 18.15 -11.74 29.23
C GLN A 529 18.28 -13.27 29.27
N PRO A 530 17.58 -14.00 28.40
CA PRO A 530 17.81 -15.43 28.23
C PRO A 530 19.29 -15.72 27.88
N SER A 531 19.82 -16.85 28.27
CA SER A 531 21.16 -17.27 27.79
C SER A 531 21.12 -17.39 26.26
N SER A 532 22.28 -17.22 25.61
CA SER A 532 22.35 -17.38 24.14
C SER A 532 21.88 -18.76 23.67
N ALA A 533 22.12 -19.81 24.45
CA ALA A 533 21.65 -21.16 24.17
C ALA A 533 20.13 -21.30 24.32
N ALA A 534 19.54 -20.69 25.36
CA ALA A 534 18.09 -20.69 25.54
C ALA A 534 17.37 -19.87 24.46
N LEU A 535 17.93 -18.72 24.11
CA LEU A 535 17.40 -17.89 23.03
C LEU A 535 17.46 -18.65 21.69
N ALA A 536 18.63 -19.24 21.34
CA ALA A 536 18.78 -20.02 20.11
C ALA A 536 17.86 -21.26 20.05
N TYR A 537 17.50 -21.83 21.22
CA TYR A 537 16.55 -22.93 21.27
C TYR A 537 15.12 -22.50 20.90
N VAL A 538 14.66 -21.36 21.39
CA VAL A 538 13.28 -20.90 21.17
C VAL A 538 13.14 -19.99 19.95
N THR A 539 14.18 -19.24 19.60
CA THR A 539 14.27 -18.38 18.41
C THR A 539 15.47 -18.82 17.56
N PRO A 540 15.35 -19.90 16.79
CA PRO A 540 16.46 -20.38 15.97
C PRO A 540 16.86 -19.32 14.93
N ALA A 541 18.12 -19.38 14.48
CA ALA A 541 18.68 -18.40 13.54
C ALA A 541 17.92 -18.32 12.22
N ASN A 542 17.34 -19.45 11.77
CA ASN A 542 16.45 -19.48 10.61
C ASN A 542 15.02 -19.35 11.11
N GLY A 543 14.42 -18.17 10.94
CA GLY A 543 13.04 -17.86 11.29
C GLY A 543 12.04 -18.30 10.22
N PRO A 544 10.78 -17.87 10.33
CA PRO A 544 9.78 -18.03 9.29
C PRO A 544 10.24 -17.42 7.98
N LEU A 545 10.04 -18.12 6.87
CA LEU A 545 10.35 -17.59 5.55
C LEU A 545 9.23 -17.86 4.55
N GLN A 546 9.06 -16.92 3.61
CA GLN A 546 8.25 -17.09 2.43
C GLN A 546 9.06 -16.74 1.18
N ARG A 547 8.99 -17.59 0.18
CA ARG A 547 9.62 -17.38 -1.14
C ARG A 547 8.54 -17.46 -2.20
N THR A 548 8.21 -16.33 -2.77
CA THR A 548 7.15 -16.21 -3.80
C THR A 548 7.77 -15.86 -5.14
N LYS A 549 7.38 -16.59 -6.18
CA LYS A 549 7.69 -16.27 -7.57
C LYS A 549 6.39 -16.00 -8.30
N LEU A 550 6.29 -14.82 -8.93
CA LEU A 550 5.22 -14.45 -9.86
C LEU A 550 5.80 -14.34 -11.26
N THR A 551 5.05 -14.73 -12.27
CA THR A 551 5.38 -14.47 -13.68
C THR A 551 4.15 -13.99 -14.42
N GLN A 552 4.37 -13.06 -15.33
CA GLN A 552 3.37 -12.54 -16.25
C GLN A 552 3.92 -12.58 -17.67
N ASP A 553 3.16 -13.13 -18.59
CA ASP A 553 3.40 -13.06 -20.02
C ASP A 553 2.24 -12.30 -20.66
N VAL A 554 2.52 -11.27 -21.46
CA VAL A 554 1.50 -10.48 -22.18
C VAL A 554 1.92 -10.36 -23.64
N ALA A 555 1.01 -10.70 -24.54
CA ALA A 555 1.15 -10.38 -25.97
C ALA A 555 -0.07 -9.55 -26.39
N SER A 556 0.18 -8.36 -26.92
CA SER A 556 -0.88 -7.42 -27.33
C SER A 556 -0.63 -6.89 -28.73
N LEU A 557 -1.69 -6.72 -29.51
CA LEU A 557 -1.64 -6.10 -30.83
C LEU A 557 -2.86 -5.20 -31.00
N ASN A 558 -2.60 -3.94 -31.30
CA ASN A 558 -3.63 -2.89 -31.42
C ASN A 558 -3.48 -2.15 -32.73
N PHE A 559 -4.59 -1.75 -33.32
CA PHE A 559 -4.68 -0.91 -34.50
C PHE A 559 -5.62 0.26 -34.23
N SER A 560 -5.28 1.44 -34.78
CA SER A 560 -6.17 2.60 -34.75
C SER A 560 -6.05 3.43 -36.02
N GLY A 561 -7.15 4.01 -36.47
CA GLY A 561 -7.16 4.81 -37.71
C GLY A 561 -8.51 5.49 -37.92
N GLU A 562 -8.57 6.23 -39.04
CA GLU A 562 -9.78 6.97 -39.48
C GLU A 562 -10.19 6.49 -40.87
N PRO A 563 -10.85 5.31 -40.97
CA PRO A 563 -11.12 4.68 -42.26
C PRO A 563 -12.14 5.42 -43.14
N LEU A 564 -13.01 6.22 -42.56
CA LEU A 564 -14.13 6.87 -43.26
C LEU A 564 -14.31 8.30 -42.77
N SER A 565 -14.57 9.21 -43.68
CA SER A 565 -15.08 10.54 -43.37
C SER A 565 -16.61 10.54 -43.45
N LEU A 566 -17.26 10.91 -42.35
CA LEU A 566 -18.70 10.98 -42.21
C LEU A 566 -19.17 12.46 -42.38
N TRP A 567 -20.46 12.69 -42.18
CA TRP A 567 -21.08 14.02 -42.37
C TRP A 567 -20.56 15.12 -41.43
N ALA A 568 -20.01 14.73 -40.26
CA ALA A 568 -19.54 15.69 -39.24
C ALA A 568 -18.03 15.59 -38.97
N GLY A 569 -17.30 14.71 -39.67
CA GLY A 569 -15.89 14.50 -39.54
C GLY A 569 -15.44 13.03 -39.66
N PRO A 570 -14.19 12.71 -39.41
CA PRO A 570 -13.69 11.31 -39.52
C PRO A 570 -14.26 10.41 -38.42
N LEU A 571 -14.62 9.19 -38.83
CA LEU A 571 -14.89 8.10 -37.89
C LEU A 571 -13.54 7.52 -37.43
N ALA A 572 -13.20 7.67 -36.13
CA ALA A 572 -12.05 7.03 -35.59
C ALA A 572 -12.39 5.64 -35.03
N VAL A 573 -11.54 4.67 -35.35
CA VAL A 573 -11.72 3.26 -35.01
C VAL A 573 -10.44 2.75 -34.32
N ALA A 574 -10.58 2.01 -33.21
CA ALA A 574 -9.48 1.22 -32.64
C ALA A 574 -9.95 -0.20 -32.35
N PHE A 575 -9.13 -1.17 -32.64
CA PHE A 575 -9.38 -2.59 -32.32
C PHE A 575 -8.09 -3.33 -32.04
N GLY A 576 -8.21 -4.45 -31.35
CA GLY A 576 -7.04 -5.25 -31.02
C GLY A 576 -7.37 -6.48 -30.19
N GLY A 577 -6.32 -7.17 -29.82
CA GLY A 577 -6.39 -8.35 -28.98
C GLY A 577 -5.21 -8.46 -28.02
N GLU A 578 -5.43 -9.16 -26.92
CA GLU A 578 -4.42 -9.40 -25.89
C GLU A 578 -4.51 -10.87 -25.43
N TYR A 579 -3.38 -11.50 -25.29
CA TYR A 579 -3.18 -12.73 -24.54
C TYR A 579 -2.41 -12.42 -23.30
N ARG A 580 -2.82 -12.96 -22.15
CA ARG A 580 -2.10 -12.83 -20.89
C ARG A 580 -2.11 -14.14 -20.12
N ARG A 581 -0.98 -14.46 -19.51
CA ARG A 581 -0.81 -15.57 -18.58
C ARG A 581 -0.23 -15.07 -17.28
N GLU A 582 -0.87 -15.43 -16.18
CA GLU A 582 -0.42 -15.14 -14.81
C GLU A 582 -0.13 -16.46 -14.09
N PHE A 583 0.98 -16.50 -13.40
CA PHE A 583 1.40 -17.65 -12.61
C PHE A 583 2.04 -17.21 -11.31
N TYR A 584 1.77 -17.92 -10.22
CA TYR A 584 2.54 -17.80 -9.00
C TYR A 584 2.85 -19.16 -8.38
N ARG A 585 3.94 -19.17 -7.60
CA ARG A 585 4.33 -20.26 -6.72
C ARG A 585 4.89 -19.67 -5.44
N VAL A 586 4.48 -20.24 -4.28
CA VAL A 586 4.93 -19.84 -2.96
C VAL A 586 5.43 -21.05 -2.19
N HIS A 587 6.53 -20.84 -1.47
CA HIS A 587 7.13 -21.81 -0.54
C HIS A 587 7.29 -21.17 0.83
N GLY A 588 6.86 -21.89 1.87
CA GLY A 588 7.15 -21.60 3.26
C GLY A 588 8.22 -22.54 3.82
N ASP A 589 8.77 -22.18 4.99
CA ASP A 589 9.70 -23.05 5.72
C ASP A 589 8.99 -24.30 6.28
N PRO A 590 9.74 -25.38 6.57
CA PRO A 590 9.13 -26.63 7.09
C PRO A 590 8.41 -26.48 8.43
N TYR A 591 8.84 -25.57 9.32
CA TYR A 591 8.18 -25.36 10.61
C TYR A 591 6.86 -24.61 10.46
N GLY A 592 6.78 -23.68 9.51
CA GLY A 592 5.54 -22.97 9.16
C GLY A 592 4.62 -23.80 8.27
N ALA A 593 5.17 -24.35 7.17
CA ALA A 593 4.40 -25.04 6.14
C ALA A 593 4.03 -26.48 6.45
N GLY A 594 4.79 -27.14 7.29
CA GLY A 594 4.85 -28.60 7.40
C GLY A 594 5.84 -29.19 6.38
N VAL A 595 6.35 -30.38 6.69
CA VAL A 595 7.32 -31.07 5.81
C VAL A 595 6.60 -31.66 4.61
N THR A 596 6.89 -31.12 3.43
CA THR A 596 6.35 -31.62 2.15
C THR A 596 7.48 -31.66 1.12
N PRO A 597 7.34 -32.36 -0.02
CA PRO A 597 8.33 -32.33 -1.11
C PRO A 597 8.58 -30.91 -1.68
N LEU A 598 7.67 -29.97 -1.39
CA LEU A 598 7.76 -28.58 -1.84
C LEU A 598 8.43 -27.67 -0.80
N SER A 599 8.70 -28.16 0.42
CA SER A 599 9.35 -27.34 1.46
C SER A 599 10.81 -27.11 1.13
N PRO A 600 11.29 -25.86 1.16
CA PRO A 600 12.68 -25.57 0.90
C PRO A 600 13.56 -25.99 2.10
N ASN A 601 14.78 -26.41 1.81
CA ASN A 601 15.91 -26.56 2.73
C ASN A 601 15.61 -27.15 4.11
N SER A 602 15.19 -28.42 4.16
CA SER A 602 14.91 -29.12 5.42
C SER A 602 16.14 -29.25 6.35
N ALA A 603 17.36 -29.07 5.85
CA ALA A 603 18.59 -29.09 6.66
C ALA A 603 18.67 -27.87 7.60
N ASP A 604 18.17 -26.71 7.19
CA ASP A 604 18.11 -25.50 8.02
C ASP A 604 16.99 -25.56 9.08
N TYR A 605 16.07 -26.52 8.93
CA TYR A 605 14.92 -26.74 9.82
C TYR A 605 14.89 -28.22 10.27
N PRO A 606 15.81 -28.63 11.16
CA PRO A 606 15.94 -30.03 11.56
C PRO A 606 14.68 -30.56 12.24
N ALA A 607 14.43 -31.84 12.10
CA ALA A 607 13.27 -32.51 12.73
C ALA A 607 13.31 -32.34 14.26
N ASP A 608 12.15 -32.04 14.84
CA ASP A 608 11.98 -31.81 16.27
C ASP A 608 10.69 -32.54 16.76
N PRO A 609 10.79 -33.42 17.76
CA PRO A 609 9.61 -34.17 18.24
C PRO A 609 8.58 -33.30 18.96
N LEU A 610 8.91 -32.05 19.34
CA LEU A 610 7.99 -31.10 19.96
C LEU A 610 7.16 -30.32 18.91
N LEU A 611 7.56 -30.37 17.65
CA LEU A 611 6.94 -29.60 16.60
C LEU A 611 5.99 -30.47 15.75
N ASN A 612 4.92 -29.87 15.28
CA ASN A 612 4.03 -30.52 14.33
C ASN A 612 4.65 -30.53 12.93
N SER A 613 5.26 -31.66 12.55
CA SER A 613 5.92 -31.78 11.24
C SER A 613 4.95 -31.91 10.08
N THR A 614 3.71 -32.36 10.31
CA THR A 614 2.72 -32.58 9.24
C THR A 614 1.97 -31.30 8.90
N LEU A 615 1.43 -30.64 9.91
CA LEU A 615 0.61 -29.42 9.72
C LEU A 615 1.48 -28.14 9.74
N GLY A 616 2.69 -28.21 10.28
CA GLY A 616 3.48 -27.00 10.54
C GLY A 616 2.81 -26.11 11.58
N SER A 617 2.79 -24.80 11.35
CA SER A 617 2.17 -23.78 12.24
C SER A 617 2.83 -23.73 13.63
N ASN A 618 4.14 -23.95 13.67
CA ASN A 618 4.90 -23.99 14.92
C ASN A 618 5.38 -22.62 15.40
N TRP A 619 5.42 -21.62 14.52
CA TRP A 619 5.86 -20.27 14.84
C TRP A 619 4.78 -19.47 15.57
N ALA A 620 5.19 -18.51 16.36
CA ALA A 620 4.29 -17.52 16.96
C ALA A 620 3.60 -16.65 15.89
N ALA A 621 4.32 -16.33 14.80
CA ALA A 621 3.83 -15.60 13.64
C ALA A 621 4.60 -16.04 12.39
N GLY A 622 4.06 -15.76 11.18
CA GLY A 622 4.76 -16.10 9.94
C GLY A 622 4.64 -17.57 9.51
N ASN A 623 3.56 -18.25 9.84
CA ASN A 623 3.34 -19.65 9.44
C ASN A 623 2.94 -19.75 7.97
N TYR A 624 3.88 -19.48 7.06
CA TYR A 624 3.67 -19.51 5.63
C TYR A 624 3.50 -20.93 5.10
N LYS A 625 2.58 -21.10 4.13
CA LYS A 625 2.28 -22.40 3.52
C LYS A 625 2.73 -22.46 2.06
N ASN A 626 2.92 -23.68 1.56
CA ASN A 626 3.21 -23.94 0.16
C ASN A 626 1.95 -23.83 -0.69
N GLY A 627 2.08 -23.28 -1.91
CA GLY A 627 0.95 -23.19 -2.84
C GLY A 627 1.35 -22.62 -4.19
N GLY A 628 0.38 -22.51 -5.08
CA GLY A 628 0.59 -21.92 -6.39
C GLY A 628 -0.64 -22.06 -7.27
N GLY A 629 -0.67 -21.29 -8.35
CA GLY A 629 -1.76 -21.31 -9.31
C GLY A 629 -1.43 -20.52 -10.57
N LYS A 630 -2.27 -20.65 -11.56
CA LYS A 630 -2.18 -19.93 -12.83
C LYS A 630 -3.54 -19.70 -13.43
N TYR A 631 -3.64 -18.68 -14.25
CA TYR A 631 -4.74 -18.52 -15.22
C TYR A 631 -4.24 -17.90 -16.51
N GLU A 632 -5.06 -18.05 -17.56
CA GLU A 632 -4.82 -17.51 -18.88
C GLU A 632 -6.03 -16.67 -19.31
N VAL A 633 -5.76 -15.61 -20.08
CA VAL A 633 -6.76 -14.63 -20.52
C VAL A 633 -6.59 -14.38 -22.01
N TYR A 634 -7.69 -14.39 -22.73
CA TYR A 634 -7.77 -14.05 -24.15
C TYR A 634 -8.80 -12.94 -24.31
N GLU A 635 -8.39 -11.83 -24.90
CA GLU A 635 -9.24 -10.65 -25.03
C GLU A 635 -9.27 -10.13 -26.46
N GLY A 636 -10.43 -9.58 -26.85
CA GLY A 636 -10.57 -8.78 -28.05
C GLY A 636 -11.44 -7.57 -27.79
N PHE A 637 -11.09 -6.43 -28.40
CA PHE A 637 -11.84 -5.19 -28.22
C PHE A 637 -12.03 -4.43 -29.53
N LEU A 638 -13.09 -3.60 -29.55
CA LEU A 638 -13.39 -2.61 -30.58
C LEU A 638 -13.82 -1.31 -29.90
N GLU A 639 -13.26 -0.19 -30.35
CA GLU A 639 -13.62 1.15 -29.93
C GLU A 639 -13.88 2.04 -31.15
N LEU A 640 -14.96 2.84 -31.10
CA LEU A 640 -15.40 3.74 -32.15
C LEU A 640 -15.59 5.12 -31.56
N ASN A 641 -15.20 6.16 -32.31
CA ASN A 641 -15.53 7.55 -32.02
C ASN A 641 -16.23 8.16 -33.25
N LEU A 642 -17.52 8.39 -33.07
CA LEU A 642 -18.44 8.84 -34.12
C LEU A 642 -18.72 10.34 -33.96
N PRO A 643 -18.33 11.20 -34.92
CA PRO A 643 -18.74 12.59 -34.93
C PRO A 643 -20.24 12.69 -35.29
N LEU A 644 -21.03 13.31 -34.40
CA LEU A 644 -22.48 13.42 -34.54
C LEU A 644 -22.88 14.66 -35.33
N PHE A 645 -22.32 15.80 -34.95
CA PHE A 645 -22.49 17.08 -35.64
C PHE A 645 -21.32 18.01 -35.34
N GLY A 646 -21.11 19.01 -36.24
CA GLY A 646 -20.06 20.00 -36.11
C GLY A 646 -20.38 21.25 -36.90
N SER A 647 -20.79 22.32 -36.20
CA SER A 647 -20.99 23.65 -36.82
C SER A 647 -20.87 24.74 -35.75
N ASP A 648 -20.61 25.96 -36.15
CA ASP A 648 -20.47 27.09 -35.22
C ASP A 648 -21.78 27.40 -34.48
N ALA A 649 -22.91 27.05 -35.06
CA ALA A 649 -24.23 27.32 -34.48
C ALA A 649 -24.65 26.37 -33.36
N VAL A 650 -24.25 25.09 -33.44
CA VAL A 650 -24.64 24.07 -32.46
C VAL A 650 -23.43 23.42 -31.75
N GLY A 651 -22.23 23.84 -32.08
CA GLY A 651 -21.01 23.28 -31.57
C GLY A 651 -20.63 21.95 -32.21
N ARG A 652 -19.77 21.14 -31.52
CA ARG A 652 -19.30 19.85 -32.02
C ARG A 652 -19.62 18.77 -31.01
N ALA A 653 -20.16 17.64 -31.47
CA ALA A 653 -20.45 16.51 -30.60
C ALA A 653 -19.91 15.22 -31.19
N ASN A 654 -19.32 14.41 -30.28
CA ASN A 654 -18.80 13.08 -30.58
C ASN A 654 -19.45 12.05 -29.65
N LEU A 655 -19.72 10.87 -30.21
CA LEU A 655 -20.15 9.68 -29.44
C LEU A 655 -19.04 8.64 -29.48
N ASN A 656 -18.56 8.26 -28.30
CA ASN A 656 -17.58 7.19 -28.13
C ASN A 656 -18.26 5.91 -27.65
N GLY A 657 -17.96 4.77 -28.28
CA GLY A 657 -18.44 3.45 -27.87
C GLY A 657 -17.31 2.45 -27.89
N ALA A 658 -17.20 1.62 -26.86
CA ALA A 658 -16.22 0.54 -26.78
C ALA A 658 -16.86 -0.75 -26.27
N GLY A 659 -16.41 -1.89 -26.81
CA GLY A 659 -16.79 -3.22 -26.36
C GLY A 659 -15.57 -4.13 -26.30
N ARG A 660 -15.53 -4.98 -25.28
CA ARG A 660 -14.49 -6.01 -25.07
C ARG A 660 -15.11 -7.31 -24.68
N VAL A 661 -14.64 -8.39 -25.27
CA VAL A 661 -14.89 -9.76 -24.84
C VAL A 661 -13.62 -10.34 -24.24
N THR A 662 -13.74 -10.95 -23.06
CA THR A 662 -12.62 -11.53 -22.33
C THR A 662 -12.98 -12.96 -21.92
N HIS A 663 -12.10 -13.90 -22.20
CA HIS A 663 -12.19 -15.28 -21.74
C HIS A 663 -11.09 -15.60 -20.74
N TYR A 664 -11.48 -15.99 -19.53
CA TYR A 664 -10.58 -16.44 -18.47
C TYR A 664 -10.64 -17.98 -18.37
N SER A 665 -9.49 -18.63 -18.27
CA SER A 665 -9.41 -20.09 -18.08
C SER A 665 -10.07 -20.57 -16.77
N THR A 666 -10.27 -19.67 -15.80
CA THR A 666 -10.88 -19.97 -14.48
C THR A 666 -12.33 -19.53 -14.36
N SER A 667 -12.67 -18.34 -14.89
CA SER A 667 -13.97 -17.70 -14.63
C SER A 667 -14.87 -17.60 -15.86
N GLY A 668 -14.43 -18.17 -17.01
CA GLY A 668 -15.20 -18.19 -18.26
C GLY A 668 -15.21 -16.86 -19.01
N THR A 669 -16.21 -16.65 -19.85
CA THR A 669 -16.30 -15.51 -20.77
C THR A 669 -17.17 -14.39 -20.18
N ILE A 670 -16.68 -13.15 -20.27
CA ILE A 670 -17.36 -11.95 -19.79
C ILE A 670 -17.23 -10.79 -20.81
N TRP A 671 -18.17 -9.86 -20.74
CA TRP A 671 -18.22 -8.67 -21.59
C TRP A 671 -18.08 -7.40 -20.76
N ALA A 672 -17.23 -6.49 -21.24
CA ALA A 672 -17.19 -5.11 -20.79
C ALA A 672 -17.60 -4.19 -21.95
N TRP A 673 -18.26 -3.06 -21.65
CA TRP A 673 -18.61 -2.07 -22.65
C TRP A 673 -18.65 -0.67 -22.06
N LYS A 674 -18.45 0.32 -22.89
CA LYS A 674 -18.52 1.74 -22.54
C LYS A 674 -19.22 2.51 -23.65
N VAL A 675 -20.10 3.45 -23.29
CA VAL A 675 -20.68 4.44 -24.20
C VAL A 675 -20.59 5.80 -23.54
N GLY A 676 -20.05 6.77 -24.24
CA GLY A 676 -19.91 8.12 -23.74
C GLY A 676 -19.92 9.15 -24.87
N GLY A 677 -20.06 10.41 -24.53
CA GLY A 677 -20.02 11.48 -25.50
C GLY A 677 -19.47 12.77 -24.93
N THR A 678 -19.03 13.63 -25.83
CA THR A 678 -18.61 14.99 -25.55
C THR A 678 -19.36 15.94 -26.47
N TRP A 679 -19.79 17.08 -25.93
CA TRP A 679 -20.39 18.17 -26.70
C TRP A 679 -19.66 19.48 -26.36
N GLU A 680 -18.86 19.94 -27.31
CA GLU A 680 -18.33 21.31 -27.33
C GLU A 680 -19.47 22.23 -27.74
N THR A 681 -20.00 22.93 -26.77
CA THR A 681 -21.14 23.81 -26.99
C THR A 681 -20.73 25.03 -27.84
N PRO A 682 -21.67 25.76 -28.44
CA PRO A 682 -21.36 27.02 -29.12
C PRO A 682 -20.91 28.14 -28.14
N PHE A 683 -21.01 27.91 -26.83
CA PHE A 683 -20.53 28.86 -25.83
C PHE A 683 -19.03 28.67 -25.61
N ASP A 684 -18.31 29.78 -25.68
CA ASP A 684 -16.86 29.82 -25.62
C ASP A 684 -16.28 29.05 -24.41
N GLY A 685 -15.48 28.05 -24.69
CA GLY A 685 -14.78 27.23 -23.73
C GLY A 685 -15.64 26.18 -23.00
N ILE A 686 -16.97 26.13 -23.19
CA ILE A 686 -17.84 25.20 -22.47
C ILE A 686 -17.98 23.88 -23.22
N ARG A 687 -17.67 22.79 -22.53
CA ARG A 687 -17.87 21.40 -22.96
C ARG A 687 -18.67 20.62 -21.94
N LEU A 688 -19.60 19.82 -22.43
CA LEU A 688 -20.29 18.78 -21.64
C LEU A 688 -19.71 17.41 -21.98
N ARG A 689 -19.65 16.54 -20.99
CA ARG A 689 -19.26 15.14 -21.16
C ARG A 689 -20.13 14.21 -20.32
N ALA A 690 -20.39 13.02 -20.84
CA ALA A 690 -21.04 11.96 -20.08
C ALA A 690 -20.56 10.60 -20.56
N VAL A 691 -20.49 9.64 -19.66
CA VAL A 691 -20.09 8.26 -19.96
C VAL A 691 -20.82 7.30 -19.04
N THR A 692 -21.20 6.14 -19.60
CA THR A 692 -21.65 4.99 -18.79
C THR A 692 -20.94 3.74 -19.28
N SER A 693 -20.59 2.84 -18.34
CA SER A 693 -19.88 1.61 -18.65
C SER A 693 -20.32 0.44 -17.79
N ARG A 694 -20.06 -0.75 -18.30
CA ARG A 694 -20.03 -2.00 -17.58
C ARG A 694 -18.61 -2.49 -17.54
N ASP A 695 -18.01 -2.42 -16.36
CA ASP A 695 -16.63 -2.80 -16.10
C ASP A 695 -16.56 -4.11 -15.34
N VAL A 696 -15.40 -4.76 -15.40
CA VAL A 696 -15.22 -6.09 -14.84
C VAL A 696 -13.89 -6.20 -14.10
N ARG A 697 -13.88 -6.99 -13.02
CA ARG A 697 -12.66 -7.46 -12.36
C ARG A 697 -12.73 -8.98 -12.22
N ALA A 698 -11.76 -9.67 -12.79
CA ALA A 698 -11.60 -11.10 -12.56
C ALA A 698 -11.01 -11.37 -11.17
N PRO A 699 -11.30 -12.54 -10.56
CA PRO A 699 -10.58 -12.96 -9.37
C PRO A 699 -9.08 -13.06 -9.63
N ASN A 700 -8.26 -12.57 -8.69
CA ASN A 700 -6.80 -12.63 -8.79
C ASN A 700 -6.25 -13.99 -8.29
N LEU A 701 -4.94 -14.19 -8.44
CA LEU A 701 -4.28 -15.44 -8.06
C LEU A 701 -4.44 -15.77 -6.57
N SER A 702 -4.41 -14.75 -5.69
CA SER A 702 -4.61 -14.93 -4.25
C SER A 702 -6.04 -15.37 -3.94
N GLU A 703 -7.04 -14.71 -4.52
CA GLU A 703 -8.44 -15.03 -4.30
C GLU A 703 -8.79 -16.46 -4.79
N LEU A 704 -8.21 -16.88 -5.91
CA LEU A 704 -8.44 -18.21 -6.48
C LEU A 704 -7.66 -19.33 -5.79
N PHE A 705 -6.38 -19.09 -5.49
CA PHE A 705 -5.42 -20.14 -5.17
C PHE A 705 -4.56 -19.84 -3.95
N ALA A 706 -4.98 -18.91 -3.04
CA ALA A 706 -4.19 -18.61 -1.85
C ALA A 706 -3.69 -19.89 -1.18
N ALA A 707 -2.39 -19.94 -0.91
CA ALA A 707 -1.81 -20.98 -0.08
C ALA A 707 -2.46 -20.92 1.30
N PRO A 708 -2.90 -22.06 1.87
CA PRO A 708 -3.50 -22.08 3.18
C PRO A 708 -2.62 -21.34 4.20
N THR A 709 -3.18 -20.40 4.95
CA THR A 709 -2.47 -19.70 6.03
C THR A 709 -3.25 -19.89 7.30
N VAL A 710 -2.60 -20.48 8.31
CA VAL A 710 -3.23 -20.71 9.61
C VAL A 710 -2.87 -19.58 10.57
N THR A 711 -3.89 -18.87 11.02
CA THR A 711 -3.78 -17.82 12.04
C THR A 711 -4.43 -18.29 13.33
N THR A 712 -3.75 -18.13 14.46
CA THR A 712 -4.31 -18.44 15.77
C THR A 712 -5.21 -17.29 16.24
N LEU A 713 -6.43 -17.63 16.61
CA LEU A 713 -7.39 -16.74 17.24
C LEU A 713 -7.45 -17.07 18.73
N PRO A 714 -6.76 -16.35 19.61
CA PRO A 714 -6.61 -16.76 21.02
C PRO A 714 -7.91 -16.60 21.84
N ASN A 715 -8.80 -15.71 21.43
CA ASN A 715 -10.04 -15.35 22.15
C ASN A 715 -11.26 -15.47 21.22
N PHE A 716 -11.35 -16.53 20.45
CA PHE A 716 -12.52 -16.79 19.61
C PHE A 716 -13.75 -17.07 20.48
N THR A 717 -14.87 -16.41 20.20
CA THR A 717 -16.13 -16.63 20.92
C THR A 717 -16.95 -17.72 20.23
N ASN A 718 -17.03 -18.90 20.85
CA ASN A 718 -17.89 -19.97 20.38
C ASN A 718 -19.34 -19.70 20.80
N PRO A 719 -20.29 -19.45 19.86
CA PRO A 719 -21.69 -19.23 20.18
C PRO A 719 -22.46 -20.53 20.48
N PHE A 720 -21.92 -21.69 20.09
CA PHE A 720 -22.58 -22.99 20.34
C PHE A 720 -22.34 -23.47 21.77
N PRO A 721 -23.35 -24.07 22.44
CA PRO A 721 -23.17 -24.60 23.78
C PRO A 721 -22.02 -25.62 23.88
N PRO A 722 -21.19 -25.61 24.97
CA PRO A 722 -21.39 -24.86 26.19
C PRO A 722 -20.97 -23.37 26.10
N GLY A 723 -20.54 -22.88 24.95
CA GLY A 723 -20.18 -21.48 24.77
C GLY A 723 -18.82 -21.07 25.38
N GLY A 724 -18.46 -19.81 25.23
CA GLY A 724 -17.29 -19.19 25.87
C GLY A 724 -16.13 -18.89 24.95
N GLY A 725 -15.11 -18.19 25.48
CA GLY A 725 -13.88 -17.86 24.78
C GLY A 725 -12.98 -19.08 24.68
N VAL A 726 -12.65 -19.49 23.48
CA VAL A 726 -11.76 -20.63 23.19
C VAL A 726 -10.70 -20.24 22.18
N GLN A 727 -9.59 -20.95 22.15
CA GLN A 727 -8.64 -20.80 21.06
C GLN A 727 -9.21 -21.46 19.79
N ALA A 728 -9.11 -20.76 18.67
CA ALA A 728 -9.44 -21.30 17.37
C ALA A 728 -8.29 -21.07 16.37
N PHE A 729 -8.30 -21.84 15.29
CA PHE A 729 -7.37 -21.71 14.18
C PHE A 729 -8.16 -21.29 12.94
N GLN A 730 -7.91 -20.10 12.46
CA GLN A 730 -8.42 -19.62 11.19
C GLN A 730 -7.52 -20.12 10.07
N ASN A 731 -8.08 -20.92 9.16
CA ASN A 731 -7.41 -21.39 7.95
C ASN A 731 -7.91 -20.58 6.75
N THR A 732 -7.11 -19.61 6.30
CA THR A 732 -7.44 -18.80 5.13
C THR A 732 -7.02 -19.53 3.87
N ILE A 733 -7.94 -19.73 2.92
CA ILE A 733 -7.74 -20.46 1.67
C ILE A 733 -8.33 -19.70 0.47
N GLY A 734 -7.84 -19.99 -0.74
CA GLY A 734 -8.44 -19.50 -1.98
C GLY A 734 -9.76 -20.20 -2.35
N ASN A 735 -10.51 -19.63 -3.29
CA ASN A 735 -11.74 -20.21 -3.83
C ASN A 735 -11.70 -20.23 -5.37
N PRO A 736 -11.44 -21.38 -6.01
CA PRO A 736 -11.37 -21.48 -7.47
C PRO A 736 -12.73 -21.29 -8.18
N ASN A 737 -13.85 -21.28 -7.44
CA ASN A 737 -15.20 -21.11 -7.98
C ASN A 737 -15.67 -19.67 -8.07
N LEU A 738 -14.80 -18.70 -7.78
CA LEU A 738 -15.14 -17.29 -7.85
C LEU A 738 -15.47 -16.83 -9.27
N LYS A 739 -16.44 -15.94 -9.34
CA LYS A 739 -16.86 -15.26 -10.57
C LYS A 739 -16.29 -13.85 -10.63
N PRO A 740 -16.16 -13.25 -11.83
CA PRO A 740 -15.79 -11.84 -11.95
C PRO A 740 -16.78 -10.93 -11.26
N GLU A 741 -16.27 -9.86 -10.64
CA GLU A 741 -17.07 -8.73 -10.18
C GLU A 741 -17.53 -7.89 -11.37
N ILE A 742 -18.72 -7.32 -11.25
CA ILE A 742 -19.33 -6.48 -12.27
C ILE A 742 -19.56 -5.09 -11.70
N ALA A 743 -19.02 -4.07 -12.35
CA ALA A 743 -19.28 -2.68 -12.02
C ALA A 743 -20.12 -2.00 -13.10
N ARG A 744 -21.01 -1.10 -12.69
CA ARG A 744 -21.71 -0.16 -13.53
C ARG A 744 -21.29 1.24 -13.11
N ASN A 745 -20.61 1.93 -14.02
CA ASN A 745 -20.13 3.30 -13.83
C ASN A 745 -20.99 4.25 -14.64
N THR A 746 -21.26 5.41 -14.08
CA THR A 746 -21.93 6.52 -14.76
C THR A 746 -21.30 7.82 -14.31
N GLU A 747 -20.87 8.63 -15.25
CA GLU A 747 -20.24 9.92 -15.00
C GLU A 747 -20.85 10.96 -15.93
N ALA A 748 -20.97 12.20 -15.42
CA ALA A 748 -21.41 13.35 -16.19
C ALA A 748 -20.73 14.61 -15.66
N GLY A 749 -20.25 15.45 -16.55
CA GLY A 749 -19.53 16.65 -16.17
C GLY A 749 -19.62 17.81 -17.13
N ILE A 750 -19.23 18.96 -16.60
CA ILE A 750 -19.08 20.21 -17.34
C ILE A 750 -17.62 20.67 -17.23
N VAL A 751 -17.06 21.08 -18.35
CA VAL A 751 -15.69 21.60 -18.44
C VAL A 751 -15.75 23.00 -19.05
N LEU A 752 -15.08 23.96 -18.41
CA LEU A 752 -14.75 25.27 -18.96
C LEU A 752 -13.25 25.30 -19.22
N SER A 753 -12.85 25.38 -20.48
CA SER A 753 -11.43 25.32 -20.87
C SER A 753 -11.05 26.56 -21.65
N HIS A 754 -10.15 27.38 -21.07
CA HIS A 754 -9.53 28.55 -21.71
C HIS A 754 -10.52 29.49 -22.44
N PRO A 755 -11.57 29.98 -21.77
CA PRO A 755 -12.51 30.87 -22.42
C PRO A 755 -11.76 32.15 -22.87
N SER A 756 -12.16 32.75 -24.01
CA SER A 756 -11.48 33.90 -24.58
C SER A 756 -11.44 35.12 -23.66
N TRP A 757 -12.44 35.27 -22.78
CA TRP A 757 -12.50 36.33 -21.76
C TRP A 757 -11.56 36.09 -20.57
N LEU A 758 -11.05 34.85 -20.33
CA LEU A 758 -10.06 34.51 -19.33
C LEU A 758 -9.21 33.30 -19.78
N PRO A 759 -8.26 33.51 -20.70
CA PRO A 759 -7.58 32.43 -21.43
C PRO A 759 -6.78 31.46 -20.55
N GLY A 760 -6.43 31.86 -19.30
CA GLY A 760 -5.66 31.01 -18.36
C GLY A 760 -6.53 30.09 -17.51
N LEU A 761 -7.87 30.17 -17.57
CA LEU A 761 -8.79 29.45 -16.71
C LEU A 761 -9.12 28.06 -17.26
N GLY A 762 -9.03 27.06 -16.41
CA GLY A 762 -9.59 25.72 -16.61
C GLY A 762 -10.42 25.31 -15.39
N LEU A 763 -11.65 24.85 -15.61
CA LEU A 763 -12.53 24.32 -14.57
C LEU A 763 -13.15 23.02 -15.05
N SER A 764 -13.28 22.00 -14.18
CA SER A 764 -14.17 20.87 -14.42
C SER A 764 -14.93 20.54 -13.15
N PHE A 765 -16.16 20.07 -13.35
CA PHE A 765 -17.03 19.54 -12.32
C PHE A 765 -17.67 18.27 -12.85
N ASP A 766 -17.37 17.14 -12.23
CA ASP A 766 -17.78 15.82 -12.68
C ASP A 766 -18.49 15.05 -11.57
N TYR A 767 -19.70 14.60 -11.82
CA TYR A 767 -20.42 13.65 -10.98
C TYR A 767 -20.01 12.23 -11.37
N TYR A 768 -19.83 11.35 -10.38
CA TYR A 768 -19.62 9.92 -10.58
C TYR A 768 -20.57 9.07 -9.75
N SER A 769 -20.91 7.89 -10.26
CA SER A 769 -21.61 6.82 -9.53
C SER A 769 -21.10 5.47 -10.02
N ILE A 770 -20.60 4.66 -9.09
CA ILE A 770 -20.04 3.34 -9.34
C ILE A 770 -20.80 2.34 -8.48
N LYS A 771 -21.44 1.35 -9.10
CA LYS A 771 -22.10 0.25 -8.42
C LYS A 771 -21.41 -1.08 -8.76
N LEU A 772 -20.89 -1.78 -7.76
CA LEU A 772 -20.28 -3.09 -7.90
C LEU A 772 -21.22 -4.17 -7.38
N ASP A 773 -21.44 -5.20 -8.18
CA ASP A 773 -22.22 -6.38 -7.81
C ASP A 773 -21.28 -7.61 -7.80
N GLY A 774 -21.54 -8.55 -6.89
CA GLY A 774 -20.73 -9.76 -6.72
C GLY A 774 -19.29 -9.46 -6.26
N VAL A 775 -19.13 -8.47 -5.40
CA VAL A 775 -17.83 -8.10 -4.85
C VAL A 775 -17.23 -9.29 -4.11
N ILE A 776 -15.99 -9.61 -4.44
CA ILE A 776 -15.22 -10.67 -3.78
C ILE A 776 -14.76 -10.16 -2.43
N SER A 777 -15.23 -10.78 -1.38
CA SER A 777 -14.91 -10.44 0.00
C SER A 777 -14.85 -11.68 0.87
N THR A 778 -14.14 -11.59 2.00
CA THR A 778 -14.04 -12.63 3.01
C THR A 778 -14.86 -12.26 4.24
N LEU A 779 -15.48 -13.25 4.86
CA LEU A 779 -16.07 -13.12 6.19
C LEU A 779 -15.01 -13.48 7.23
N SER A 780 -15.07 -12.84 8.40
CA SER A 780 -14.24 -13.25 9.52
C SER A 780 -14.64 -14.62 10.05
N ALA A 781 -13.74 -15.30 10.75
CA ALA A 781 -14.04 -16.57 11.39
C ALA A 781 -15.24 -16.48 12.33
N ASP A 782 -15.31 -15.39 13.12
CA ASP A 782 -16.44 -15.14 14.03
C ASP A 782 -17.78 -14.96 13.27
N GLN A 783 -17.75 -14.27 12.13
CA GLN A 783 -18.93 -14.09 11.28
C GLN A 783 -19.42 -15.43 10.70
N ILE A 784 -18.50 -16.27 10.19
CA ILE A 784 -18.85 -17.57 9.62
C ILE A 784 -19.55 -18.44 10.67
N VAL A 785 -18.97 -18.58 11.86
CA VAL A 785 -19.51 -19.41 12.93
C VAL A 785 -20.83 -18.85 13.46
N ARG A 786 -20.91 -17.50 13.62
CA ARG A 786 -22.12 -16.81 14.08
C ARG A 786 -23.29 -17.00 13.09
N PHE A 787 -23.07 -16.79 11.80
CA PHE A 787 -24.14 -16.94 10.80
C PHE A 787 -24.66 -18.38 10.71
N CYS A 788 -23.79 -19.39 10.88
CA CYS A 788 -24.24 -20.76 11.02
C CYS A 788 -25.10 -20.96 12.28
N PHE A 789 -24.68 -20.41 13.43
CA PHE A 789 -25.42 -20.45 14.67
C PHE A 789 -26.81 -19.77 14.57
N GLU A 790 -26.87 -18.65 13.82
CA GLU A 790 -28.12 -17.91 13.53
C GLU A 790 -29.01 -18.61 12.48
N GLY A 791 -28.61 -19.80 11.98
CA GLY A 791 -29.40 -20.65 11.10
C GLY A 791 -29.02 -20.62 9.62
N ASN A 792 -28.03 -19.84 9.20
CA ASN A 792 -27.58 -19.81 7.79
C ASN A 792 -26.69 -21.02 7.47
N GLN A 793 -27.32 -22.08 6.92
CA GLN A 793 -26.69 -23.36 6.65
C GLN A 793 -25.51 -23.30 5.64
N ALA A 794 -25.44 -22.27 4.81
CA ALA A 794 -24.36 -22.10 3.83
C ALA A 794 -22.96 -21.99 4.49
N PHE A 795 -22.90 -21.53 5.74
CA PHE A 795 -21.65 -21.35 6.47
C PHE A 795 -21.32 -22.50 7.43
N CYS A 796 -22.26 -23.44 7.68
CA CYS A 796 -22.07 -24.51 8.66
C CYS A 796 -21.02 -25.56 8.26
N GLY A 797 -20.72 -25.70 6.96
CA GLY A 797 -19.62 -26.54 6.46
C GLY A 797 -18.23 -25.89 6.54
N GLY A 798 -18.15 -24.62 6.92
CA GLY A 798 -16.90 -23.84 6.92
C GLY A 798 -16.02 -24.05 8.16
N PHE A 799 -16.45 -24.81 9.16
CA PHE A 799 -15.69 -24.99 10.40
C PHE A 799 -15.93 -26.32 11.10
N VAL A 800 -15.00 -26.70 11.96
CA VAL A 800 -15.10 -27.83 12.89
C VAL A 800 -14.74 -27.33 14.28
N LEU A 801 -15.64 -27.37 15.22
CA LEU A 801 -15.42 -27.01 16.61
C LEU A 801 -15.13 -28.29 17.45
N ASN A 802 -14.17 -28.17 18.37
CA ASN A 802 -13.75 -29.28 19.27
C ASN A 802 -13.32 -30.54 18.51
N SER A 803 -12.60 -30.39 17.41
CA SER A 803 -12.11 -31.52 16.62
C SER A 803 -11.19 -32.42 17.43
N PRO A 804 -11.55 -33.69 17.66
CA PRO A 804 -10.68 -34.63 18.37
C PRO A 804 -9.46 -35.05 17.54
N THR A 805 -9.55 -34.96 16.22
CA THR A 805 -8.49 -35.38 15.28
C THR A 805 -7.49 -34.26 14.98
N GLN A 806 -7.90 -33.01 15.08
CA GLN A 806 -7.06 -31.83 14.82
C GLN A 806 -6.67 -31.08 16.09
N GLY A 807 -7.20 -31.50 17.25
CA GLY A 807 -6.83 -30.93 18.55
C GLY A 807 -7.33 -29.49 18.78
N GLY A 808 -8.52 -29.12 18.25
CA GLY A 808 -9.04 -27.76 18.47
C GLY A 808 -10.21 -27.36 17.57
N ASN A 809 -10.42 -26.04 17.51
CA ASN A 809 -11.44 -25.39 16.68
C ASN A 809 -10.78 -24.88 15.39
N PHE A 810 -11.28 -25.30 14.24
CA PHE A 810 -10.77 -24.90 12.93
C PHE A 810 -11.85 -24.23 12.11
N ILE A 811 -11.57 -23.06 11.56
CA ILE A 811 -12.50 -22.27 10.76
C ILE A 811 -11.83 -21.95 9.42
N ASN A 812 -12.44 -22.39 8.32
CA ASN A 812 -11.98 -22.05 6.97
C ASN A 812 -12.56 -20.70 6.56
N VAL A 813 -11.70 -19.78 6.28
CA VAL A 813 -12.04 -18.45 5.74
C VAL A 813 -11.64 -18.43 4.27
N GLN A 814 -12.62 -18.22 3.40
CA GLN A 814 -12.40 -18.15 1.94
C GLN A 814 -13.19 -17.00 1.35
N PRO A 815 -12.75 -16.44 0.20
CA PRO A 815 -13.48 -15.37 -0.46
C PRO A 815 -14.74 -15.89 -1.17
N PHE A 816 -15.78 -15.02 -1.22
CA PHE A 816 -17.06 -15.27 -1.89
C PHE A 816 -17.53 -14.04 -2.66
N ASN A 817 -18.33 -14.22 -3.71
CA ASN A 817 -19.02 -13.17 -4.46
C ASN A 817 -20.35 -12.79 -3.78
N LEU A 818 -20.31 -12.24 -2.58
CA LEU A 818 -21.52 -11.97 -1.78
C LEU A 818 -21.88 -10.49 -1.74
N ALA A 819 -20.87 -9.61 -1.62
CA ALA A 819 -21.09 -8.22 -1.32
C ALA A 819 -21.50 -7.40 -2.56
N SER A 820 -22.15 -6.28 -2.33
CA SER A 820 -22.30 -5.21 -3.32
C SER A 820 -21.88 -3.88 -2.71
N TRP A 821 -21.18 -3.06 -3.52
CA TRP A 821 -20.74 -1.73 -3.14
C TRP A 821 -21.35 -0.68 -4.05
N LYS A 822 -21.59 0.50 -3.52
CA LYS A 822 -22.01 1.65 -4.32
C LYS A 822 -21.29 2.89 -3.78
N THR A 823 -20.55 3.58 -4.63
CA THR A 823 -19.98 4.89 -4.30
C THR A 823 -20.42 5.93 -5.30
N SER A 824 -20.69 7.14 -4.82
CA SER A 824 -21.01 8.28 -5.66
C SER A 824 -20.53 9.59 -5.04
N GLY A 825 -20.30 10.59 -5.89
CA GLY A 825 -19.79 11.88 -5.45
C GLY A 825 -19.43 12.80 -6.59
N PHE A 826 -18.53 13.74 -6.31
CA PHE A 826 -18.11 14.77 -7.26
C PHE A 826 -16.58 14.88 -7.27
N ASP A 827 -16.01 15.04 -8.48
CA ASP A 827 -14.63 15.48 -8.67
C ASP A 827 -14.64 16.90 -9.23
N ILE A 828 -13.79 17.76 -8.67
CA ILE A 828 -13.66 19.17 -9.04
C ILE A 828 -12.18 19.43 -9.37
N GLU A 829 -11.93 20.05 -10.51
CA GLU A 829 -10.61 20.57 -10.84
C GLU A 829 -10.73 22.04 -11.24
N ALA A 830 -9.90 22.90 -10.68
CA ALA A 830 -9.78 24.30 -11.04
C ALA A 830 -8.30 24.62 -11.26
N SER A 831 -7.99 25.28 -12.37
CA SER A 831 -6.64 25.76 -12.68
C SER A 831 -6.70 27.15 -13.29
N TYR A 832 -5.74 27.98 -12.90
CA TYR A 832 -5.57 29.30 -13.49
C TYR A 832 -4.09 29.63 -13.65
N GLN A 833 -3.70 30.02 -14.85
CA GLN A 833 -2.34 30.48 -15.14
C GLN A 833 -2.36 31.97 -15.48
N TRP A 834 -1.67 32.76 -14.69
CA TRP A 834 -1.49 34.17 -14.88
C TRP A 834 -0.07 34.44 -15.37
N LYS A 835 0.10 34.80 -16.65
CA LYS A 835 1.37 35.16 -17.24
C LYS A 835 1.75 36.58 -16.83
N GLN A 836 3.01 36.79 -16.44
CA GLN A 836 3.56 38.08 -15.99
C GLN A 836 2.68 38.78 -14.92
N PRO A 837 2.41 38.12 -13.78
CA PRO A 837 1.55 38.66 -12.74
C PRO A 837 2.09 40.03 -12.26
N LEU A 838 1.23 41.03 -12.24
CA LEU A 838 1.57 42.39 -11.83
C LEU A 838 2.80 42.98 -12.56
N GLY A 839 3.13 42.54 -13.79
CA GLY A 839 4.29 42.95 -14.55
C GLY A 839 5.61 42.26 -14.12
N LEU A 840 5.57 41.31 -13.19
CA LEU A 840 6.74 40.52 -12.80
C LEU A 840 7.04 39.45 -13.88
N PRO A 841 8.32 39.19 -14.20
CA PRO A 841 8.70 38.17 -15.17
C PRO A 841 8.38 36.78 -14.64
N GLY A 842 7.66 35.97 -15.41
CA GLY A 842 7.32 34.59 -15.05
C GLY A 842 5.83 34.31 -15.06
N ASN A 843 5.44 33.17 -14.47
CA ASN A 843 4.06 32.71 -14.43
C ASN A 843 3.64 32.42 -12.98
N PHE A 844 2.44 32.83 -12.64
CA PHE A 844 1.79 32.38 -11.41
C PHE A 844 0.70 31.37 -11.78
N THR A 845 0.72 30.19 -11.18
CA THR A 845 -0.22 29.11 -11.44
C THR A 845 -0.90 28.72 -10.14
N ILE A 846 -2.23 28.64 -10.18
CA ILE A 846 -3.05 28.04 -9.12
C ILE A 846 -3.69 26.79 -9.71
N ARG A 847 -3.65 25.68 -8.97
CA ARG A 847 -4.41 24.46 -9.28
C ARG A 847 -5.02 23.90 -8.01
N ALA A 848 -6.29 23.60 -8.04
CA ALA A 848 -7.01 22.98 -6.93
C ALA A 848 -7.77 21.75 -7.44
N LEU A 849 -7.66 20.66 -6.71
CA LEU A 849 -8.34 19.39 -6.96
C LEU A 849 -9.16 19.04 -5.74
N GLY A 850 -10.40 18.65 -5.91
CA GLY A 850 -11.29 18.24 -4.82
C GLY A 850 -12.07 16.99 -5.19
N THR A 851 -12.24 16.08 -4.25
CA THR A 851 -13.12 14.93 -4.37
C THR A 851 -14.08 14.93 -3.20
N ASN A 852 -15.37 14.81 -3.51
CA ASN A 852 -16.44 14.56 -2.55
C ASN A 852 -16.90 13.11 -2.67
N VAL A 853 -17.01 12.42 -1.55
CA VAL A 853 -17.68 11.12 -1.45
C VAL A 853 -19.02 11.34 -0.78
N ARG A 854 -20.11 11.34 -1.57
CA ARG A 854 -21.47 11.58 -1.07
C ARG A 854 -22.06 10.34 -0.38
N GLU A 855 -21.75 9.16 -0.92
CA GLU A 855 -22.13 7.87 -0.35
C GLU A 855 -21.09 6.82 -0.72
N PHE A 856 -20.83 5.89 0.19
CA PHE A 856 -20.08 4.67 -0.07
C PHE A 856 -20.73 3.50 0.66
N LEU A 857 -21.80 2.96 0.08
CA LEU A 857 -22.60 1.91 0.66
C LEU A 857 -21.92 0.55 0.47
N VAL A 858 -21.67 -0.13 1.58
CA VAL A 858 -21.15 -1.50 1.63
C VAL A 858 -22.26 -2.41 2.15
N LYS A 859 -22.72 -3.31 1.28
CA LYS A 859 -23.70 -4.33 1.61
C LYS A 859 -23.01 -5.70 1.60
N ALA A 860 -23.01 -6.40 2.72
CA ALA A 860 -22.35 -7.71 2.85
C ALA A 860 -23.00 -8.81 2.01
N GLY A 861 -24.23 -8.65 1.56
CA GLY A 861 -24.98 -9.66 0.80
C GLY A 861 -25.50 -10.83 1.66
N ILE A 862 -25.55 -10.65 2.95
CA ILE A 862 -26.01 -11.63 3.94
C ILE A 862 -27.26 -11.09 4.61
N GLU A 863 -28.27 -11.93 4.72
CA GLU A 863 -29.52 -11.57 5.40
C GLU A 863 -29.25 -11.21 6.86
N GLY A 864 -29.91 -10.17 7.37
CA GLY A 864 -29.73 -9.67 8.74
C GLY A 864 -28.52 -8.76 8.95
N VAL A 865 -27.62 -8.61 7.97
CA VAL A 865 -26.48 -7.67 8.05
C VAL A 865 -26.86 -6.34 7.40
N ALA A 866 -26.77 -5.27 8.19
CA ALA A 866 -27.11 -3.93 7.71
C ALA A 866 -26.12 -3.44 6.61
N THR A 867 -26.64 -2.59 5.73
CA THR A 867 -25.78 -1.82 4.81
C THR A 867 -25.11 -0.69 5.61
N VAL A 868 -23.79 -0.57 5.45
CA VAL A 868 -23.01 0.50 6.10
C VAL A 868 -22.60 1.51 5.04
N ASP A 869 -22.85 2.79 5.30
CA ASP A 869 -22.25 3.87 4.51
C ASP A 869 -20.85 4.18 5.05
N GLN A 870 -19.83 4.07 4.20
CA GLN A 870 -18.44 4.37 4.55
C GLN A 870 -18.05 5.81 4.23
N ALA A 871 -18.93 6.63 3.60
CA ALA A 871 -18.66 8.04 3.37
C ALA A 871 -18.51 8.78 4.72
N GLY A 872 -17.45 9.55 4.87
CA GLY A 872 -17.10 10.20 6.13
C GLY A 872 -16.56 9.25 7.22
N ALA A 873 -16.32 7.98 6.92
CA ALA A 873 -15.67 7.05 7.85
C ALA A 873 -14.14 7.18 7.73
N ASN A 874 -13.54 8.09 8.50
CA ASN A 874 -12.11 8.40 8.42
C ASN A 874 -11.19 7.26 8.85
N ASN A 875 -11.68 6.31 9.65
CA ASN A 875 -10.93 5.07 9.91
C ASN A 875 -10.73 4.22 8.63
N GLY A 876 -11.69 4.24 7.70
CA GLY A 876 -11.60 3.59 6.40
C GLY A 876 -10.85 4.41 5.34
N ALA A 877 -10.30 5.57 5.68
CA ALA A 877 -9.66 6.53 4.76
C ALA A 877 -10.59 7.06 3.66
N THR A 878 -11.89 7.22 3.96
CA THR A 878 -12.92 7.73 3.06
C THR A 878 -13.59 9.00 3.60
N PRO A 879 -12.85 10.11 3.79
CA PRO A 879 -13.46 11.38 4.22
C PRO A 879 -14.48 11.87 3.19
N ASP A 880 -15.49 12.61 3.64
CA ASP A 880 -16.50 13.20 2.74
C ASP A 880 -15.87 14.15 1.71
N TRP A 881 -14.88 14.90 2.13
CA TRP A 881 -14.13 15.80 1.27
C TRP A 881 -12.63 15.65 1.45
N LYS A 882 -11.93 15.65 0.31
CA LYS A 882 -10.46 15.76 0.25
C LYS A 882 -10.09 16.79 -0.80
N TRP A 883 -9.15 17.70 -0.47
CA TRP A 883 -8.66 18.76 -1.35
C TRP A 883 -7.14 18.76 -1.41
N LEU A 884 -6.64 19.10 -2.59
CA LEU A 884 -5.24 19.39 -2.86
C LEU A 884 -5.18 20.69 -3.66
N ALA A 885 -4.62 21.75 -3.09
CA ALA A 885 -4.40 22.99 -3.81
C ALA A 885 -2.89 23.26 -3.91
N THR A 886 -2.48 23.89 -5.00
CA THR A 886 -1.10 24.25 -5.27
C THR A 886 -1.03 25.64 -5.88
N GLN A 887 -0.25 26.54 -5.29
CA GLN A 887 0.10 27.82 -5.87
C GLN A 887 1.58 27.83 -6.19
N SER A 888 1.96 28.15 -7.41
CA SER A 888 3.35 28.25 -7.80
C SER A 888 3.64 29.53 -8.57
N TYR A 889 4.76 30.12 -8.26
CA TYR A 889 5.35 31.20 -9.05
C TYR A 889 6.68 30.71 -9.64
N ASP A 890 6.79 30.77 -10.94
CA ASP A 890 7.93 30.28 -11.70
C ASP A 890 8.50 31.36 -12.60
N ASN A 891 9.81 31.60 -12.54
CA ASN A 891 10.55 32.41 -13.48
C ASN A 891 11.88 31.74 -13.86
N GLU A 892 12.70 32.39 -14.69
CA GLU A 892 13.99 31.85 -15.15
C GLU A 892 14.99 31.63 -14.02
N VAL A 893 14.88 32.33 -12.88
CA VAL A 893 15.84 32.32 -11.78
C VAL A 893 15.39 31.39 -10.65
N PHE A 894 14.11 31.44 -10.28
CA PHE A 894 13.60 30.65 -9.17
C PHE A 894 12.15 30.19 -9.35
N SER A 895 11.79 29.17 -8.60
CA SER A 895 10.43 28.70 -8.43
C SER A 895 10.09 28.67 -6.94
N LEU A 896 8.84 29.07 -6.60
CA LEU A 896 8.31 28.94 -5.25
C LEU A 896 6.94 28.26 -5.34
N THR A 897 6.69 27.27 -4.51
CA THR A 897 5.43 26.50 -4.51
C THR A 897 4.92 26.34 -3.09
N LEU A 898 3.67 26.73 -2.87
CA LEU A 898 2.89 26.38 -1.69
C LEU A 898 1.87 25.32 -2.08
N GLN A 899 1.79 24.23 -1.31
CA GLN A 899 0.81 23.17 -1.48
C GLN A 899 0.01 23.01 -0.20
N GLU A 900 -1.28 22.86 -0.35
CA GLU A 900 -2.26 22.73 0.72
C GLU A 900 -2.99 21.39 0.56
N ARG A 901 -2.99 20.60 1.62
CA ARG A 901 -3.66 19.31 1.68
C ARG A 901 -4.70 19.34 2.79
N TRP A 902 -5.96 19.09 2.48
CA TRP A 902 -7.03 19.09 3.46
C TRP A 902 -8.00 17.92 3.25
N PHE A 903 -8.53 17.42 4.36
CA PHE A 903 -9.68 16.53 4.37
C PHE A 903 -10.61 16.85 5.54
N SER A 904 -11.91 16.53 5.37
CA SER A 904 -12.96 16.87 6.33
C SER A 904 -12.89 16.05 7.61
N ASP A 905 -13.51 16.57 8.67
CA ASP A 905 -13.91 15.78 9.82
C ASP A 905 -14.78 14.59 9.37
N GLY A 906 -14.76 13.52 10.16
CA GLY A 906 -15.55 12.33 9.90
C GLY A 906 -15.74 11.52 11.17
N ASN A 907 -16.19 10.28 10.99
CA ASN A 907 -16.42 9.33 12.06
C ASN A 907 -15.36 8.23 12.08
N PHE A 908 -15.18 7.60 13.23
CA PHE A 908 -14.43 6.35 13.31
C PHE A 908 -15.17 5.22 12.54
N GLY A 909 -16.50 5.15 12.70
CA GLY A 909 -17.32 4.24 11.89
C GLY A 909 -18.79 4.61 11.92
N ASN A 910 -19.44 4.65 10.76
CA ASN A 910 -20.81 5.11 10.61
C ASN A 910 -21.89 4.12 11.10
N GLN A 911 -21.50 2.89 11.44
CA GLN A 911 -22.40 1.90 12.04
C GLN A 911 -22.68 2.19 13.53
N TYR A 912 -21.87 3.01 14.19
CA TYR A 912 -22.00 3.27 15.62
C TYR A 912 -23.09 4.29 15.96
N VAL A 913 -23.83 4.01 17.04
CA VAL A 913 -24.77 4.95 17.65
C VAL A 913 -24.09 5.62 18.84
N VAL A 914 -23.85 6.92 18.74
CA VAL A 914 -23.18 7.68 19.79
C VAL A 914 -24.14 7.95 20.95
N CYS A 915 -23.76 7.55 22.16
CA CYS A 915 -24.50 7.83 23.38
C CYS A 915 -23.59 7.73 24.62
N THR A 916 -23.93 8.43 25.70
CA THR A 916 -23.18 8.37 26.97
C THR A 916 -24.02 7.81 28.11
N THR A 917 -25.35 8.07 28.12
CA THR A 917 -26.33 7.56 29.07
C THR A 917 -27.65 7.30 28.36
N ALA A 918 -28.51 6.47 28.93
CA ALA A 918 -29.77 6.05 28.33
C ALA A 918 -29.59 5.51 26.89
N CYS A 919 -28.50 4.77 26.68
CA CYS A 919 -28.17 4.21 25.37
C CYS A 919 -29.24 3.23 24.91
N PRO A 920 -29.55 3.24 23.58
CA PRO A 920 -30.44 2.22 23.02
C PRO A 920 -29.79 0.83 23.11
N ILE A 921 -30.59 -0.20 22.80
CA ILE A 921 -30.07 -1.56 22.70
C ILE A 921 -28.96 -1.61 21.67
N SER A 922 -27.76 -1.98 22.12
CA SER A 922 -26.61 -2.18 21.23
C SER A 922 -26.77 -3.49 20.48
N THR A 923 -26.65 -3.44 19.16
CA THR A 923 -26.75 -4.61 18.27
C THR A 923 -25.52 -4.73 17.40
N ALA A 924 -25.32 -5.86 16.74
CA ALA A 924 -24.21 -6.05 15.79
C ALA A 924 -24.26 -5.05 14.62
N ASN A 925 -25.47 -4.63 14.20
CA ASN A 925 -25.66 -3.68 13.11
C ASN A 925 -25.55 -2.21 13.57
N HIS A 926 -25.87 -1.93 14.82
CA HIS A 926 -25.88 -0.60 15.41
C HIS A 926 -25.27 -0.66 16.82
N PRO A 927 -23.96 -0.91 16.92
CA PRO A 927 -23.29 -0.93 18.22
C PRO A 927 -23.24 0.48 18.82
N THR A 928 -23.41 0.59 20.14
CA THR A 928 -23.35 1.87 20.83
C THR A 928 -21.91 2.22 21.24
N ILE A 929 -21.55 3.50 21.08
CA ILE A 929 -20.21 4.05 21.37
C ILE A 929 -20.33 5.39 22.08
N ASP A 930 -19.38 5.72 22.95
CA ASP A 930 -19.36 6.99 23.67
C ASP A 930 -18.77 8.16 22.86
N TYR A 931 -17.87 7.90 21.93
CA TYR A 931 -17.23 8.90 21.07
C TYR A 931 -16.90 8.31 19.71
N ASN A 932 -17.20 9.01 18.62
CA ASN A 932 -17.07 8.49 17.24
C ASN A 932 -16.43 9.48 16.26
N THR A 933 -15.98 10.64 16.73
CA THR A 933 -15.45 11.68 15.82
C THR A 933 -13.97 11.47 15.56
N MET A 934 -13.56 11.58 14.31
CA MET A 934 -12.18 11.74 13.85
C MET A 934 -12.07 13.07 13.11
N LYS A 935 -11.29 14.01 13.65
CA LYS A 935 -11.14 15.34 13.04
C LYS A 935 -10.38 15.25 11.73
N GLY A 936 -10.70 16.13 10.80
CA GLY A 936 -9.92 16.36 9.60
C GLY A 936 -8.57 17.02 9.91
N ALA A 937 -7.75 17.16 8.89
CA ALA A 937 -6.46 17.82 9.01
C ALA A 937 -6.22 18.77 7.83
N PHE A 938 -5.43 19.82 8.10
CA PHE A 938 -5.00 20.80 7.11
C PHE A 938 -3.47 20.93 7.18
N TYR A 939 -2.79 20.54 6.10
CA TYR A 939 -1.35 20.56 6.00
C TYR A 939 -0.89 21.59 4.96
N PHE A 940 0.21 22.27 5.25
CA PHE A 940 0.90 23.17 4.35
C PHE A 940 2.29 22.63 4.03
N ASP A 941 2.61 22.55 2.75
CA ASP A 941 3.90 22.12 2.25
C ASP A 941 4.53 23.27 1.45
N LEU A 942 5.75 23.68 1.79
CA LEU A 942 6.47 24.75 1.09
C LEU A 942 7.65 24.16 0.32
N GLY A 943 7.77 24.48 -0.96
CA GLY A 943 8.89 24.09 -1.79
C GLY A 943 9.41 25.26 -2.63
N GLY A 944 10.65 25.15 -3.06
CA GLY A 944 11.22 26.12 -3.96
C GLY A 944 12.50 25.61 -4.62
N SER A 945 12.89 26.27 -5.71
CA SER A 945 14.15 25.99 -6.40
C SER A 945 14.80 27.27 -6.89
N VAL A 946 16.12 27.26 -7.02
CA VAL A 946 16.92 28.34 -7.60
C VAL A 946 17.78 27.76 -8.72
N ASN A 947 17.71 28.33 -9.91
CA ASN A 947 18.51 27.97 -11.06
C ASN A 947 19.90 28.62 -10.95
N LEU A 948 20.92 27.83 -10.62
CA LEU A 948 22.32 28.28 -10.59
C LEU A 948 22.85 28.51 -12.00
N SER A 949 22.36 27.76 -12.96
CA SER A 949 22.61 27.90 -14.38
C SER A 949 21.40 27.33 -15.16
N LYS A 950 21.43 27.37 -16.50
CA LYS A 950 20.41 26.71 -17.33
C LYS A 950 20.40 25.19 -17.15
N GLN A 951 21.46 24.60 -16.61
CA GLN A 951 21.65 23.15 -16.49
C GLN A 951 21.52 22.65 -15.05
N VAL A 952 21.70 23.52 -14.04
CA VAL A 952 21.76 23.09 -12.63
C VAL A 952 20.84 23.94 -11.78
N SER A 953 20.02 23.29 -10.97
CA SER A 953 19.17 23.94 -9.97
C SER A 953 19.36 23.30 -8.59
N LEU A 954 19.28 24.12 -7.54
CA LEU A 954 19.11 23.68 -6.17
C LEU A 954 17.63 23.77 -5.80
N PHE A 955 17.15 22.86 -4.99
CA PHE A 955 15.77 22.88 -4.51
C PHE A 955 15.69 22.53 -3.04
N PHE A 956 14.62 22.99 -2.40
CA PHE A 956 14.23 22.58 -1.06
C PHE A 956 12.74 22.25 -1.01
N LYS A 957 12.34 21.46 -0.03
CA LYS A 957 10.94 21.16 0.31
C LYS A 957 10.79 20.99 1.82
N VAL A 958 9.72 21.54 2.36
CA VAL A 958 9.27 21.31 3.73
C VAL A 958 7.85 20.80 3.68
N ASP A 959 7.63 19.54 3.99
CA ASP A 959 6.28 18.98 4.14
C ASP A 959 5.80 19.22 5.56
N ASN A 960 4.47 19.36 5.73
CA ASN A 960 3.82 19.64 7.02
C ASN A 960 4.53 20.78 7.77
N MET A 961 4.64 21.94 7.11
CA MET A 961 5.46 23.08 7.58
C MET A 961 5.12 23.53 9.01
N PHE A 962 3.88 23.37 9.45
CA PHE A 962 3.43 23.77 10.78
C PHE A 962 3.47 22.62 11.81
N ASP A 963 3.97 21.43 11.42
CA ASP A 963 4.10 20.25 12.29
C ASP A 963 2.77 19.83 12.92
N HIS A 964 1.72 19.80 12.09
CA HIS A 964 0.38 19.43 12.54
C HIS A 964 0.31 17.94 12.84
N ASP A 965 0.00 17.61 14.09
CA ASP A 965 -0.11 16.23 14.59
C ASP A 965 -1.31 15.48 14.00
N PRO A 966 -1.21 14.15 13.85
CA PRO A 966 -2.36 13.32 13.49
C PRO A 966 -3.36 13.19 14.63
N GLU A 967 -4.64 13.03 14.30
CA GLU A 967 -5.66 12.69 15.29
C GLU A 967 -5.51 11.22 15.70
N PRO A 968 -5.39 10.90 16.99
CA PRO A 968 -5.42 9.52 17.47
C PRO A 968 -6.71 8.81 17.09
N ALA A 969 -6.62 7.53 16.73
CA ALA A 969 -7.77 6.69 16.41
C ALA A 969 -7.57 5.30 17.01
N PRO A 970 -8.64 4.63 17.49
CA PRO A 970 -8.52 3.28 18.02
C PRO A 970 -7.97 2.34 16.95
N GLN A 971 -6.91 1.61 17.28
CA GLN A 971 -6.28 0.59 16.43
C GLN A 971 -6.94 0.42 15.06
N THR A 972 -6.51 1.24 14.12
CA THR A 972 -7.03 1.21 12.75
C THR A 972 -6.66 -0.10 12.07
N ASN A 973 -7.15 -0.32 10.85
CA ASN A 973 -6.76 -1.49 10.03
C ASN A 973 -5.25 -1.61 9.81
N THR A 974 -4.49 -0.59 10.13
CA THR A 974 -3.03 -0.54 10.05
C THR A 974 -2.31 -1.01 11.32
N GLY A 975 -3.06 -1.27 12.39
CA GLY A 975 -2.51 -1.67 13.68
C GLY A 975 -1.81 -0.56 14.47
N LEU A 976 -1.93 0.68 14.03
CA LEU A 976 -1.44 1.88 14.72
C LEU A 976 -2.62 2.69 15.29
N ASP A 977 -2.36 3.52 16.30
CA ASP A 977 -3.34 4.41 16.93
C ASP A 977 -3.65 5.65 16.06
N VAL A 978 -3.48 5.52 14.77
CA VAL A 978 -3.68 6.57 13.78
C VAL A 978 -3.94 5.93 12.43
N ASN A 979 -4.65 6.62 11.55
CA ASN A 979 -4.80 6.18 10.18
C ASN A 979 -3.73 6.83 9.25
N PRO A 980 -2.59 6.16 8.97
CA PRO A 980 -1.51 6.72 8.16
C PRO A 980 -1.86 6.88 6.67
N ALA A 981 -3.03 6.38 6.23
CA ALA A 981 -3.54 6.63 4.87
C ALA A 981 -4.18 8.02 4.73
N LEU A 982 -4.50 8.69 5.85
CA LEU A 982 -5.07 10.04 5.88
C LEU A 982 -4.12 11.06 6.49
N TYR A 983 -3.60 10.74 7.68
CA TYR A 983 -2.81 11.68 8.48
C TYR A 983 -1.32 11.57 8.18
N ASP A 984 -0.64 12.71 8.28
CA ASP A 984 0.82 12.77 8.29
C ASP A 984 1.33 12.31 9.67
N THR A 985 1.95 11.14 9.72
CA THR A 985 2.44 10.52 10.95
C THR A 985 3.91 10.82 11.23
N LEU A 986 4.61 11.41 10.24
CA LEU A 986 6.05 11.69 10.36
C LEU A 986 6.33 13.06 10.99
N GLY A 987 5.37 13.99 10.90
CA GLY A 987 5.55 15.38 11.28
C GLY A 987 6.27 16.19 10.20
N ARG A 988 6.83 17.35 10.56
CA ARG A 988 7.53 18.22 9.63
C ARG A 988 8.74 17.51 9.03
N PHE A 989 8.83 17.53 7.70
CA PHE A 989 9.90 16.86 6.95
C PHE A 989 10.66 17.85 6.07
N TYR A 990 11.98 17.86 6.15
CA TYR A 990 12.85 18.74 5.37
C TYR A 990 13.56 17.96 4.28
N ARG A 991 13.60 18.50 3.07
CA ARG A 991 14.40 17.98 1.94
C ARG A 991 15.20 19.08 1.28
N LEU A 992 16.40 18.72 0.86
CA LEU A 992 17.29 19.56 0.08
C LEU A 992 17.92 18.73 -1.03
N GLY A 993 18.08 19.32 -2.20
CA GLY A 993 18.70 18.59 -3.30
C GLY A 993 19.16 19.46 -4.45
N MET A 994 19.78 18.79 -5.42
CA MET A 994 20.30 19.40 -6.64
C MET A 994 19.84 18.56 -7.84
N ARG A 995 19.44 19.26 -8.89
CA ARG A 995 19.10 18.66 -10.19
C ARG A 995 20.03 19.21 -11.26
N ALA A 996 20.38 18.32 -12.19
CA ALA A 996 21.18 18.66 -13.35
C ALA A 996 20.49 18.15 -14.62
N ARG A 997 20.54 18.95 -15.72
CA ARG A 997 20.01 18.60 -17.04
C ARG A 997 20.91 19.18 -18.13
N PHE A 998 21.49 18.33 -18.97
CA PHE A 998 22.43 18.70 -20.04
C PHE A 998 21.95 18.20 -21.39
#